data_ef2bb8c2eb1897570120b51a23626426
#
_entry.id   ef2bb8c2eb1897570120b51a23626426
#
_cell.length_a   1.000
_cell.length_b   1.000
_cell.length_c   1.000
_cell.angle_alpha   90.00
_cell.angle_beta   90.00
_cell.angle_gamma   90.00
#
_symmetry.space_group_name_H-M   'P 1'
#
loop_
_entity.id
_entity.type
_entity.pdbx_description
1 polymer ?
#
loop_
_entity_poly.entity_id
_entity_poly.type
_entity_poly.pdbx_seq_one_letter_code
_entity_poly.pdbx_strand_id
1 'polypeptide(L)'
;MSDLTPIQPVTPNQKARGSSTQAPNGSSKVAPSSPYGITLEEIRMVNQDQMTESNIVELQRIGGVPGLANLLCVNLEQGLPQSEIDASFLLRRERFGRNVFADAPMKGLIRLFLESLQDTTLVILIIAAIASLVTGYMEHPESGWSEGVAILTGVILVALVTSVNDYSKEKQFRALSAKNDDVLVKVIRCGKPDQVQVGDINVGDVIILETGDKVPADAVLIRGQDLKCNESSLTGEPDDVTKSAKLDPFLLSSCLVASGRGECLVIAVGAESSWGKIKSKLVREQKATPLMEKLEDMAKMIGYVGMFFSIATMVAMIIIYATSDSKKEEYTWPGYVLHTFLIGVTIIVVAIPEGLPLAVTISLSYSTKKMLKDNNLIRVLAACETMGNVTSICSDKTGTLTENKMTVVEGWILGDYFKDDVFKQKQAQLPVNQQAFRELAENIAVNTSAFLKDVNDTFQVQGNKTEGAMLIWMEKAGYKYMELRAQHFQPNRGDRLFPFSSEKKTMSAIVNRSDGGHRLYTKGAAEVVLSRATKFINPEGKVVEMSSIKRVELNGIITKMAESALRTMCIAHRDFPPGVLPRDLQTMTEAPEEELIVNAICGIQDPLRPDVCDAIKDCKRAGIMVRMVTGDNIHTASAIARQCGIMTSEGLALEGPVFRKMTVEEVNKILPRLQVLARSSPDDKFRLVNMLKDRSEVVGVTGDGTNDAPALRTADVGMAMGISGTDLAKEASDIIIMDDKFSSIRKAVLWGRCVYDNIRKFLQFQLTVNIVALVVTFVSAVTGREPPLNSVMMLWINLIMDTMGALALGTEAPTEALLDRRPYKKTAKLLGRGIVKNIVVQATFQLLLVFLLLAYGHKEFGFHEGNVCVETKYDLKSDFSELTSDTCKTAAGNACSSLKCEDYAKQSGLGLIDYPLGCLKSYCAKYDYRHYTVIFNTFVFSQVFNEFNARRTNNDWRVFSGVFANSLFIFIVVTTIAIQVLLAEFGGNFTKTSSITFEQWLVCFGYGALSIPVGTW
;
A
#
# COMPACT_ATOMS: atom_id res chain seq x y z
N MET A 1 -0.61 37.77 33.34
CA MET A 1 -0.95 39.19 33.38
C MET A 1 -1.15 39.59 31.93
N SER A 2 -2.37 39.60 31.55
CA SER A 2 -3.26 40.57 30.90
C SER A 2 -2.76 40.94 29.51
N ASP A 3 -3.49 40.72 28.42
CA ASP A 3 -4.87 41.09 28.15
C ASP A 3 -5.43 40.27 26.99
N LEU A 4 -6.59 39.65 27.27
CA LEU A 4 -7.47 39.08 26.28
C LEU A 4 -8.66 40.04 26.11
N THR A 5 -8.88 40.52 24.88
CA THR A 5 -10.14 41.19 24.51
C THR A 5 -10.94 40.27 23.55
N PRO A 6 -12.25 40.15 23.78
CA PRO A 6 -13.07 39.19 22.99
C PRO A 6 -13.62 39.85 21.71
N ILE A 7 -13.60 39.09 20.62
CA ILE A 7 -14.22 39.43 19.34
C ILE A 7 -15.71 39.07 19.40
N GLN A 8 -16.57 40.05 19.17
CA GLN A 8 -18.02 39.94 19.04
C GLN A 8 -18.43 39.35 17.68
N PRO A 9 -19.60 38.69 17.58
CA PRO A 9 -20.09 38.08 16.35
C PRO A 9 -20.76 39.11 15.43
N VAL A 10 -20.48 39.01 14.12
CA VAL A 10 -21.09 39.83 13.08
C VAL A 10 -22.41 39.15 12.63
N THR A 11 -23.51 39.89 12.74
CA THR A 11 -24.84 39.54 12.23
C THR A 11 -24.93 39.79 10.71
N PRO A 12 -25.66 38.99 9.92
CA PRO A 12 -25.86 39.25 8.50
C PRO A 12 -27.05 40.18 8.28
N ASN A 13 -26.81 41.21 7.45
CA ASN A 13 -27.82 42.19 7.07
C ASN A 13 -28.60 41.71 5.83
N GLN A 14 -29.93 41.69 5.98
CA GLN A 14 -30.91 41.54 4.89
C GLN A 14 -30.96 42.80 4.03
N LYS A 15 -31.02 42.62 2.72
CA LYS A 15 -31.83 43.52 1.88
C LYS A 15 -32.34 42.82 0.60
N ALA A 16 -33.67 42.71 0.57
CA ALA A 16 -34.47 42.24 -0.54
C ALA A 16 -34.66 43.36 -1.61
N ARG A 17 -34.86 42.88 -2.85
CA ARG A 17 -35.75 43.41 -3.95
C ARG A 17 -35.43 42.59 -5.17
N GLY A 18 -36.27 41.78 -5.76
CA GLY A 18 -37.69 41.95 -6.17
C GLY A 18 -37.66 42.18 -7.69
N SER A 19 -37.89 41.12 -8.48
CA SER A 19 -38.60 41.19 -9.75
C SER A 19 -39.10 39.80 -10.15
N SER A 20 -40.41 39.79 -10.34
CA SER A 20 -41.28 38.74 -10.80
C SER A 20 -41.09 38.41 -12.27
N THR A 21 -41.00 37.12 -12.65
CA THR A 21 -41.53 36.67 -13.93
C THR A 21 -42.10 35.26 -13.77
N GLN A 22 -43.28 35.10 -14.36
CA GLN A 22 -44.26 34.01 -14.28
C GLN A 22 -43.71 32.68 -14.78
N ALA A 23 -44.16 31.61 -14.09
CA ALA A 23 -44.03 30.22 -14.51
C ALA A 23 -45.03 29.89 -15.65
N PRO A 24 -44.74 28.91 -16.48
CA PRO A 24 -45.79 28.15 -17.15
C PRO A 24 -46.04 26.82 -16.43
N ASN A 25 -47.32 26.54 -16.24
CA ASN A 25 -47.90 25.28 -15.77
C ASN A 25 -47.32 24.07 -16.50
N GLY A 26 -46.88 23.09 -15.72
CA GLY A 26 -46.52 21.77 -16.21
C GLY A 26 -46.83 20.71 -15.15
N SER A 27 -47.97 20.05 -15.29
CA SER A 27 -48.35 18.73 -14.76
C SER A 27 -47.65 18.21 -13.53
N SER A 28 -48.35 18.22 -12.41
CA SER A 28 -48.06 17.40 -11.23
C SER A 28 -48.01 15.90 -11.63
N LYS A 29 -46.82 15.34 -11.77
CA LYS A 29 -46.64 13.89 -11.65
C LYS A 29 -46.87 13.55 -10.17
N VAL A 30 -48.01 12.93 -9.88
CA VAL A 30 -48.26 12.23 -8.62
C VAL A 30 -47.13 11.20 -8.47
N ALA A 31 -46.28 11.38 -7.46
CA ALA A 31 -45.28 10.37 -7.10
C ALA A 31 -46.05 9.07 -6.76
N PRO A 32 -45.59 7.91 -7.27
CA PRO A 32 -46.18 6.63 -6.92
C PRO A 32 -46.17 6.49 -5.40
N SER A 33 -47.29 6.14 -4.78
CA SER A 33 -47.40 5.88 -3.36
C SER A 33 -46.34 4.82 -2.96
N SER A 34 -45.38 5.22 -2.16
CA SER A 34 -44.31 4.32 -1.67
C SER A 34 -44.93 3.15 -0.92
N PRO A 35 -44.57 1.90 -1.17
CA PRO A 35 -45.06 0.74 -0.44
C PRO A 35 -44.67 0.76 1.04
N TYR A 36 -43.69 1.61 1.43
CA TYR A 36 -43.19 1.71 2.80
C TYR A 36 -43.96 2.72 3.63
N GLY A 37 -44.32 2.33 4.86
CA GLY A 37 -45.04 3.16 5.81
C GLY A 37 -44.20 4.18 6.55
N ILE A 38 -42.91 4.31 6.21
CA ILE A 38 -41.96 5.22 6.87
C ILE A 38 -41.17 6.04 5.84
N THR A 39 -40.89 7.29 6.19
CA THR A 39 -40.07 8.19 5.36
C THR A 39 -38.60 8.19 5.82
N LEU A 40 -37.69 8.67 4.95
CA LEU A 40 -36.26 8.83 5.29
C LEU A 40 -36.07 9.82 6.46
N GLU A 41 -36.91 10.86 6.54
CA GLU A 41 -36.88 11.85 7.63
C GLU A 41 -37.27 11.24 8.97
N GLU A 42 -38.27 10.37 9.00
CA GLU A 42 -38.66 9.65 10.22
C GLU A 42 -37.59 8.65 10.65
N ILE A 43 -36.89 7.99 9.73
CA ILE A 43 -35.73 7.16 10.05
C ILE A 43 -34.61 8.01 10.65
N ARG A 44 -34.34 9.20 10.10
CA ARG A 44 -33.35 10.14 10.65
C ARG A 44 -33.72 10.57 12.09
N MET A 45 -35.00 10.71 12.42
CA MET A 45 -35.43 11.02 13.80
C MET A 45 -35.15 9.86 14.77
N VAL A 46 -35.29 8.61 14.30
CA VAL A 46 -34.96 7.41 15.10
C VAL A 46 -33.45 7.20 15.22
N ASN A 47 -32.65 7.72 14.29
CA ASN A 47 -31.19 7.55 14.22
C ASN A 47 -30.46 8.90 14.29
N GLN A 48 -30.71 9.67 15.35
CA GLN A 48 -30.01 10.92 15.61
C GLN A 48 -28.65 10.67 16.25
N ASP A 49 -27.65 11.46 15.85
CA ASP A 49 -26.28 11.33 16.33
C ASP A 49 -26.21 11.58 17.85
N GLN A 50 -25.63 10.66 18.60
CA GLN A 50 -25.29 10.74 20.05
C GLN A 50 -26.48 10.96 21.01
N MET A 51 -27.72 10.76 20.57
CA MET A 51 -28.90 10.93 21.40
C MET A 51 -29.65 9.61 21.65
N THR A 52 -28.96 8.64 22.30
CA THR A 52 -29.53 7.29 22.55
C THR A 52 -30.88 7.32 23.24
N GLU A 53 -31.05 8.15 24.26
CA GLU A 53 -32.32 8.27 24.99
C GLU A 53 -33.45 8.80 24.08
N SER A 54 -33.21 9.82 23.28
CA SER A 54 -34.17 10.37 22.33
C SER A 54 -34.52 9.35 21.24
N ASN A 55 -33.50 8.61 20.72
CA ASN A 55 -33.70 7.58 19.73
C ASN A 55 -34.53 6.41 20.25
N ILE A 56 -34.40 6.04 21.54
CA ILE A 56 -35.20 5.00 22.19
C ILE A 56 -36.67 5.44 22.30
N VAL A 57 -36.92 6.69 22.72
CA VAL A 57 -38.28 7.24 22.82
C VAL A 57 -38.95 7.24 21.44
N GLU A 58 -38.25 7.66 20.41
CA GLU A 58 -38.78 7.70 19.04
C GLU A 58 -39.02 6.30 18.46
N LEU A 59 -38.12 5.36 18.73
CA LEU A 59 -38.27 3.94 18.37
C LEU A 59 -39.53 3.35 19.07
N GLN A 60 -39.74 3.67 20.33
CA GLN A 60 -40.97 3.23 21.08
C GLN A 60 -42.25 3.85 20.52
N ARG A 61 -42.21 5.12 20.07
CA ARG A 61 -43.33 5.81 19.47
C ARG A 61 -43.87 5.10 18.20
N ILE A 62 -42.95 4.53 17.39
CA ILE A 62 -43.33 3.78 16.18
C ILE A 62 -43.62 2.29 16.46
N GLY A 63 -43.73 1.86 17.70
CA GLY A 63 -44.04 0.48 18.08
C GLY A 63 -42.83 -0.44 18.27
N GLY A 64 -41.66 0.14 18.57
CA GLY A 64 -40.39 -0.61 18.79
C GLY A 64 -39.86 -1.24 17.51
N VAL A 65 -38.92 -2.22 17.66
CA VAL A 65 -38.36 -2.94 16.51
C VAL A 65 -39.40 -3.65 15.65
N PRO A 66 -40.45 -4.30 16.22
CA PRO A 66 -41.49 -4.89 15.39
C PRO A 66 -42.31 -3.87 14.60
N GLY A 67 -42.59 -2.70 15.20
CA GLY A 67 -43.32 -1.61 14.52
C GLY A 67 -42.48 -1.06 13.35
N LEU A 68 -41.19 -0.82 13.56
CA LEU A 68 -40.26 -0.39 12.51
C LEU A 68 -40.14 -1.42 11.37
N ALA A 69 -40.04 -2.71 11.69
CA ALA A 69 -40.01 -3.78 10.70
C ALA A 69 -41.27 -3.82 9.82
N ASN A 70 -42.45 -3.66 10.44
CA ASN A 70 -43.73 -3.58 9.72
C ASN A 70 -43.80 -2.36 8.78
N LEU A 71 -43.32 -1.20 9.23
CA LEU A 71 -43.27 0.03 8.40
C LEU A 71 -42.28 -0.11 7.24
N LEU A 72 -41.19 -0.88 7.41
CA LEU A 72 -40.22 -1.22 6.39
C LEU A 72 -40.62 -2.42 5.52
N CYS A 73 -41.80 -3.04 5.76
CA CYS A 73 -42.28 -4.25 5.07
C CYS A 73 -41.31 -5.43 5.17
N VAL A 74 -40.71 -5.67 6.35
CA VAL A 74 -39.74 -6.73 6.61
C VAL A 74 -40.21 -7.69 7.69
N ASN A 75 -40.01 -9.00 7.46
CA ASN A 75 -40.23 -10.02 8.48
C ASN A 75 -38.90 -10.24 9.26
N LEU A 76 -38.91 -10.06 10.58
CA LEU A 76 -37.74 -10.16 11.44
C LEU A 76 -37.09 -11.55 11.46
N GLU A 77 -37.84 -12.62 11.17
CA GLU A 77 -37.31 -14.00 11.13
C GLU A 77 -36.88 -14.42 9.72
N GLN A 78 -37.55 -13.92 8.68
CA GLN A 78 -37.29 -14.29 7.29
C GLN A 78 -36.44 -13.28 6.53
N GLY A 79 -36.27 -12.06 7.05
CA GLY A 79 -35.59 -10.97 6.37
C GLY A 79 -36.39 -10.42 5.17
N LEU A 80 -35.69 -9.88 4.19
CA LEU A 80 -36.30 -9.33 2.98
C LEU A 80 -36.90 -10.43 2.09
N PRO A 81 -38.11 -10.17 1.47
CA PRO A 81 -38.80 -11.15 0.66
C PRO A 81 -38.17 -11.34 -0.73
N GLN A 82 -38.40 -12.51 -1.35
CA GLN A 82 -37.88 -12.85 -2.68
C GLN A 82 -38.29 -11.85 -3.76
N SER A 83 -39.48 -11.28 -3.67
CA SER A 83 -39.97 -10.29 -4.64
C SER A 83 -39.12 -9.01 -4.71
N GLU A 84 -38.53 -8.59 -3.60
CA GLU A 84 -37.59 -7.44 -3.58
C GLU A 84 -36.19 -7.83 -4.12
N ILE A 85 -35.74 -9.07 -3.86
CA ILE A 85 -34.49 -9.60 -4.42
C ILE A 85 -34.59 -9.65 -5.95
N ASP A 86 -35.71 -10.19 -6.48
CA ASP A 86 -35.97 -10.30 -7.91
C ASP A 86 -36.08 -8.92 -8.58
N ALA A 87 -36.57 -7.92 -7.86
CA ALA A 87 -36.60 -6.52 -8.29
C ALA A 87 -35.29 -5.77 -8.07
N SER A 88 -34.21 -6.47 -7.67
CA SER A 88 -32.87 -5.88 -7.39
C SER A 88 -32.91 -4.72 -6.38
N PHE A 89 -33.88 -4.72 -5.47
CA PHE A 89 -34.11 -3.69 -4.43
C PHE A 89 -34.28 -2.26 -4.97
N LEU A 90 -34.70 -2.10 -6.20
CA LEU A 90 -34.75 -0.80 -6.90
C LEU A 90 -35.51 0.27 -6.10
N LEU A 91 -36.74 -0.01 -5.69
CA LEU A 91 -37.59 0.93 -4.93
C LEU A 91 -37.02 1.27 -3.56
N ARG A 92 -36.40 0.28 -2.89
CA ARG A 92 -35.77 0.45 -1.58
C ARG A 92 -34.52 1.31 -1.67
N ARG A 93 -33.66 1.04 -2.68
CA ARG A 93 -32.46 1.81 -2.96
C ARG A 93 -32.74 3.23 -3.41
N GLU A 94 -33.82 3.43 -4.18
CA GLU A 94 -34.26 4.78 -4.58
C GLU A 94 -34.74 5.60 -3.37
N ARG A 95 -35.40 4.95 -2.41
CA ARG A 95 -35.96 5.62 -1.23
C ARG A 95 -34.96 5.87 -0.12
N PHE A 96 -34.15 4.88 0.22
CA PHE A 96 -33.25 4.87 1.39
C PHE A 96 -31.77 4.93 1.05
N GLY A 97 -31.41 4.91 -0.24
CA GLY A 97 -30.02 4.90 -0.69
C GLY A 97 -29.38 3.52 -0.74
N ARG A 98 -28.11 3.50 -1.10
CA ARG A 98 -27.25 2.30 -1.13
C ARG A 98 -26.17 2.44 -0.05
N ASN A 99 -25.65 1.33 0.43
CA ASN A 99 -24.54 1.32 1.40
C ASN A 99 -23.19 1.54 0.71
N VAL A 100 -23.11 2.63 -0.07
CA VAL A 100 -21.90 3.04 -0.80
C VAL A 100 -21.60 4.48 -0.43
N PHE A 101 -20.34 4.75 -0.12
CA PHE A 101 -19.89 6.11 0.13
C PHE A 101 -19.42 6.73 -1.18
N ALA A 102 -19.98 7.90 -1.52
CA ALA A 102 -19.54 8.63 -2.72
C ALA A 102 -18.10 9.10 -2.53
N ASP A 103 -17.21 8.58 -3.35
CA ASP A 103 -15.86 9.13 -3.45
C ASP A 103 -15.93 10.54 -4.06
N ALA A 104 -14.96 11.41 -3.66
CA ALA A 104 -14.83 12.72 -4.29
C ALA A 104 -14.75 12.55 -5.82
N PRO A 105 -15.42 13.39 -6.64
CA PRO A 105 -15.41 13.24 -8.08
C PRO A 105 -13.98 13.28 -8.63
N MET A 106 -13.66 12.39 -9.57
CA MET A 106 -12.35 12.32 -10.19
C MET A 106 -12.07 13.63 -10.94
N LYS A 107 -10.90 14.24 -10.72
CA LYS A 107 -10.50 15.41 -11.47
C LYS A 107 -10.35 15.07 -12.95
N GLY A 108 -11.03 15.79 -13.82
CA GLY A 108 -10.91 15.60 -15.27
C GLY A 108 -9.50 15.97 -15.76
N LEU A 109 -9.08 15.35 -16.88
CA LEU A 109 -7.75 15.60 -17.48
C LEU A 109 -7.50 17.10 -17.76
N ILE A 110 -8.52 17.81 -18.27
CA ILE A 110 -8.42 19.25 -18.57
C ILE A 110 -8.18 20.08 -17.29
N ARG A 111 -8.84 19.72 -16.18
CA ARG A 111 -8.65 20.39 -14.91
C ARG A 111 -7.24 20.17 -14.36
N LEU A 112 -6.73 18.94 -14.44
CA LEU A 112 -5.35 18.62 -14.06
C LEU A 112 -4.34 19.33 -14.93
N PHE A 113 -4.61 19.48 -16.24
CA PHE A 113 -3.76 20.25 -17.14
C PHE A 113 -3.71 21.73 -16.75
N LEU A 114 -4.83 22.35 -16.41
CA LEU A 114 -4.87 23.74 -15.95
C LEU A 114 -4.22 23.91 -14.56
N GLU A 115 -4.36 22.92 -13.68
CA GLU A 115 -3.66 22.89 -12.39
C GLU A 115 -2.13 22.74 -12.58
N SER A 116 -1.67 21.91 -13.52
CA SER A 116 -0.23 21.78 -13.86
C SER A 116 0.38 23.08 -14.36
N LEU A 117 -0.34 23.84 -15.18
CA LEU A 117 0.15 25.14 -15.68
C LEU A 117 0.32 26.20 -14.58
N GLN A 118 -0.23 25.98 -13.38
CA GLN A 118 -0.07 26.87 -12.23
C GLN A 118 1.19 26.54 -11.40
N ASP A 119 1.95 25.52 -11.79
CA ASP A 119 3.24 25.24 -11.17
C ASP A 119 4.18 26.42 -11.32
N THR A 120 4.88 26.77 -10.24
CA THR A 120 5.74 27.97 -10.17
C THR A 120 6.80 27.95 -11.27
N THR A 121 7.36 26.78 -11.58
CA THR A 121 8.41 26.61 -12.59
C THR A 121 7.86 26.84 -13.98
N LEU A 122 6.68 26.26 -14.29
CA LEU A 122 6.03 26.45 -15.59
C LEU A 122 5.54 27.89 -15.78
N VAL A 123 5.08 28.57 -14.73
CA VAL A 123 4.70 30.00 -14.78
C VAL A 123 5.92 30.86 -15.12
N ILE A 124 7.08 30.62 -14.50
CA ILE A 124 8.32 31.31 -14.80
C ILE A 124 8.72 31.09 -16.27
N LEU A 125 8.63 29.85 -16.77
CA LEU A 125 8.90 29.53 -18.19
C LEU A 125 7.93 30.18 -19.13
N ILE A 126 6.64 30.28 -18.80
CA ILE A 126 5.64 30.99 -19.63
C ILE A 126 6.01 32.48 -19.71
N ILE A 127 6.37 33.09 -18.58
CA ILE A 127 6.82 34.51 -18.58
C ILE A 127 8.08 34.68 -19.43
N ALA A 128 9.05 33.77 -19.29
CA ALA A 128 10.28 33.79 -20.10
C ALA A 128 9.98 33.60 -21.59
N ALA A 129 9.07 32.70 -21.96
CA ALA A 129 8.65 32.44 -23.32
C ALA A 129 7.98 33.70 -23.97
N ILE A 130 7.08 34.36 -23.21
CA ILE A 130 6.43 35.59 -23.68
C ILE A 130 7.48 36.69 -23.87
N ALA A 131 8.41 36.84 -22.94
CA ALA A 131 9.49 37.81 -23.03
C ALA A 131 10.38 37.53 -24.26
N SER A 132 10.76 36.24 -24.49
CA SER A 132 11.52 35.80 -25.68
C SER A 132 10.76 36.04 -26.98
N LEU A 133 9.44 35.79 -27.00
CA LEU A 133 8.58 36.08 -28.16
C LEU A 133 8.58 37.58 -28.52
N VAL A 134 8.37 38.45 -27.53
CA VAL A 134 8.27 39.90 -27.76
C VAL A 134 9.59 40.45 -28.25
N THR A 135 10.69 40.13 -27.58
CA THR A 135 12.02 40.63 -28.00
C THR A 135 12.54 39.97 -29.25
N GLY A 136 12.38 38.67 -29.43
CA GLY A 136 12.77 37.98 -30.65
C GLY A 136 12.04 38.57 -31.87
N TYR A 137 10.74 38.89 -31.74
CA TYR A 137 9.99 39.56 -32.80
C TYR A 137 10.47 41.00 -33.03
N MET A 138 10.87 41.73 -31.99
CA MET A 138 11.39 43.10 -32.11
C MET A 138 12.79 43.12 -32.75
N GLU A 139 13.66 42.17 -32.46
CA GLU A 139 15.03 42.09 -33.01
C GLU A 139 15.06 41.46 -34.40
N HIS A 140 14.32 40.41 -34.63
CA HIS A 140 14.26 39.68 -35.91
C HIS A 140 12.83 39.23 -36.23
N PRO A 141 11.99 40.04 -36.89
CA PRO A 141 10.57 39.74 -37.13
C PRO A 141 10.31 38.42 -37.87
N GLU A 142 11.23 37.97 -38.72
CA GLU A 142 11.06 36.78 -39.57
C GLU A 142 11.39 35.45 -38.83
N SER A 143 12.31 35.44 -37.87
CA SER A 143 12.80 34.21 -37.23
C SER A 143 12.86 34.29 -35.70
N GLY A 144 12.87 35.47 -35.09
CA GLY A 144 13.06 35.63 -33.63
C GLY A 144 11.94 35.06 -32.75
N TRP A 145 10.74 34.88 -33.32
CA TRP A 145 9.59 34.28 -32.59
C TRP A 145 9.77 32.78 -32.29
N SER A 146 10.66 32.12 -33.03
CA SER A 146 10.80 30.65 -32.97
C SER A 146 11.23 30.12 -31.58
N GLU A 147 12.09 30.84 -30.88
CA GLU A 147 12.59 30.43 -29.56
C GLU A 147 11.49 30.51 -28.50
N GLY A 148 10.71 31.59 -28.48
CA GLY A 148 9.60 31.74 -27.54
C GLY A 148 8.49 30.72 -27.78
N VAL A 149 8.17 30.42 -29.06
CA VAL A 149 7.21 29.37 -29.42
C VAL A 149 7.75 27.97 -29.02
N ALA A 150 9.04 27.74 -29.19
CA ALA A 150 9.67 26.48 -28.79
C ALA A 150 9.57 26.23 -27.27
N ILE A 151 9.83 27.28 -26.47
CA ILE A 151 9.67 27.19 -25.00
C ILE A 151 8.20 26.94 -24.65
N LEU A 152 7.23 27.65 -25.25
CA LEU A 152 5.79 27.44 -25.02
C LEU A 152 5.35 26.04 -25.37
N THR A 153 5.80 25.51 -26.52
CA THR A 153 5.50 24.15 -26.95
C THR A 153 6.03 23.13 -25.95
N GLY A 154 7.25 23.34 -25.44
CA GLY A 154 7.83 22.52 -24.39
C GLY A 154 7.03 22.57 -23.08
N VAL A 155 6.62 23.75 -22.63
CA VAL A 155 5.77 23.92 -21.44
C VAL A 155 4.44 23.17 -21.60
N ILE A 156 3.79 23.28 -22.75
CA ILE A 156 2.54 22.56 -23.03
C ILE A 156 2.78 21.03 -22.99
N LEU A 157 3.89 20.58 -23.58
CA LEU A 157 4.24 19.16 -23.57
C LEU A 157 4.48 18.61 -22.15
N VAL A 158 5.26 19.33 -21.35
CA VAL A 158 5.52 18.99 -19.93
C VAL A 158 4.22 18.99 -19.14
N ALA A 159 3.40 20.02 -19.24
CA ALA A 159 2.11 20.09 -18.56
C ALA A 159 1.16 18.94 -18.97
N LEU A 160 1.16 18.55 -20.24
CA LEU A 160 0.36 17.44 -20.75
C LEU A 160 0.85 16.10 -20.18
N VAL A 161 2.16 15.85 -20.19
CA VAL A 161 2.75 14.63 -19.64
C VAL A 161 2.46 14.50 -18.15
N THR A 162 2.65 15.58 -17.39
CA THR A 162 2.35 15.64 -15.95
C THR A 162 0.88 15.34 -15.69
N SER A 163 -0.03 15.96 -16.45
CA SER A 163 -1.48 15.80 -16.29
C SER A 163 -1.96 14.38 -16.61
N VAL A 164 -1.45 13.77 -17.69
CA VAL A 164 -1.75 12.38 -18.05
C VAL A 164 -1.26 11.42 -16.96
N ASN A 165 -0.10 11.69 -16.41
CA ASN A 165 0.47 10.89 -15.35
C ASN A 165 -0.35 11.02 -14.04
N ASP A 166 -0.74 12.23 -13.64
CA ASP A 166 -1.57 12.45 -12.44
C ASP A 166 -2.96 11.84 -12.59
N TYR A 167 -3.55 11.93 -13.79
CA TYR A 167 -4.78 11.23 -14.12
C TYR A 167 -4.64 9.71 -13.98
N SER A 168 -3.55 9.16 -14.48
CA SER A 168 -3.25 7.73 -14.39
C SER A 168 -3.05 7.26 -12.95
N LYS A 169 -2.37 8.07 -12.12
CA LYS A 169 -2.19 7.84 -10.67
C LYS A 169 -3.54 7.79 -9.94
N GLU A 170 -4.36 8.82 -10.13
CA GLU A 170 -5.70 8.92 -9.49
C GLU A 170 -6.57 7.72 -9.87
N LYS A 171 -6.58 7.34 -11.16
CA LYS A 171 -7.31 6.15 -11.65
C LYS A 171 -6.81 4.85 -11.02
N GLN A 172 -5.49 4.66 -10.91
CA GLN A 172 -4.90 3.46 -10.29
C GLN A 172 -5.19 3.41 -8.79
N PHE A 173 -5.10 4.54 -8.10
CA PHE A 173 -5.39 4.65 -6.68
C PHE A 173 -6.85 4.26 -6.38
N ARG A 174 -7.81 4.77 -7.15
CA ARG A 174 -9.24 4.41 -7.01
C ARG A 174 -9.51 2.94 -7.27
N ALA A 175 -8.86 2.37 -8.28
CA ALA A 175 -8.97 0.94 -8.56
C ALA A 175 -8.42 0.05 -7.43
N LEU A 176 -7.45 0.53 -6.67
CA LEU A 176 -6.92 -0.14 -5.48
C LEU A 176 -7.85 0.05 -4.28
N SER A 177 -8.37 1.26 -4.05
CA SER A 177 -9.35 1.55 -2.99
C SER A 177 -10.63 0.73 -3.15
N ALA A 178 -11.17 0.62 -4.35
CA ALA A 178 -12.38 -0.16 -4.62
C ALA A 178 -12.24 -1.65 -4.22
N LYS A 179 -11.03 -2.22 -4.27
CA LYS A 179 -10.78 -3.60 -3.82
C LYS A 179 -10.73 -3.75 -2.29
N ASN A 180 -10.51 -2.67 -1.56
CA ASN A 180 -10.48 -2.68 -0.10
C ASN A 180 -11.88 -2.74 0.51
N ASP A 181 -12.92 -2.34 -0.23
CA ASP A 181 -14.30 -2.26 0.24
C ASP A 181 -15.09 -3.58 -0.03
N ASP A 182 -14.46 -4.62 -0.56
CA ASP A 182 -15.05 -5.94 -0.84
C ASP A 182 -15.13 -6.81 0.44
N VAL A 183 -15.92 -6.38 1.43
CA VAL A 183 -16.18 -7.14 2.66
C VAL A 183 -17.52 -7.85 2.54
N LEU A 184 -17.57 -9.14 2.93
CA LEU A 184 -18.78 -9.96 2.94
C LEU A 184 -19.46 -9.90 4.32
N VAL A 185 -20.77 -9.67 4.36
CA VAL A 185 -21.59 -9.60 5.57
C VAL A 185 -22.64 -10.70 5.56
N LYS A 186 -22.86 -11.33 6.71
CA LYS A 186 -23.89 -12.36 6.90
C LYS A 186 -25.26 -11.67 7.04
N VAL A 187 -26.19 -12.03 6.18
CA VAL A 187 -27.59 -11.53 6.21
C VAL A 187 -28.57 -12.69 6.24
N ILE A 188 -29.79 -12.42 6.71
CA ILE A 188 -30.93 -13.35 6.58
C ILE A 188 -31.85 -12.78 5.50
N ARG A 189 -32.01 -13.49 4.40
CA ARG A 189 -32.95 -13.20 3.33
C ARG A 189 -33.79 -14.44 2.98
N CYS A 190 -35.09 -14.30 2.82
CA CYS A 190 -36.00 -15.41 2.54
C CYS A 190 -35.90 -16.58 3.55
N GLY A 191 -35.62 -16.29 4.81
CA GLY A 191 -35.47 -17.28 5.87
C GLY A 191 -34.19 -18.11 5.81
N LYS A 192 -33.24 -17.77 4.93
CA LYS A 192 -31.96 -18.44 4.81
C LYS A 192 -30.79 -17.47 5.08
N PRO A 193 -29.77 -17.91 5.81
CA PRO A 193 -28.55 -17.14 5.95
C PRO A 193 -27.81 -17.09 4.58
N ASP A 194 -27.42 -15.89 4.19
CA ASP A 194 -26.68 -15.60 2.95
C ASP A 194 -25.49 -14.68 3.27
N GLN A 195 -24.57 -14.51 2.34
CA GLN A 195 -23.44 -13.58 2.43
C GLN A 195 -23.50 -12.62 1.26
N VAL A 196 -23.56 -11.34 1.58
CA VAL A 196 -23.65 -10.25 0.58
C VAL A 196 -22.47 -9.28 0.78
N GLN A 197 -22.11 -8.57 -0.28
CA GLN A 197 -21.10 -7.49 -0.17
C GLN A 197 -21.69 -6.35 0.68
N VAL A 198 -20.83 -5.67 1.46
CA VAL A 198 -21.23 -4.51 2.29
C VAL A 198 -22.00 -3.48 1.46
N GLY A 199 -21.59 -3.22 0.21
CA GLY A 199 -22.27 -2.28 -0.70
C GLY A 199 -23.68 -2.69 -1.14
N ASP A 200 -24.03 -3.97 -0.97
CA ASP A 200 -25.35 -4.52 -1.34
C ASP A 200 -26.32 -4.68 -0.15
N ILE A 201 -25.92 -4.21 1.03
CA ILE A 201 -26.80 -4.11 2.19
C ILE A 201 -27.78 -2.98 1.96
N ASN A 202 -29.05 -3.25 2.29
CA ASN A 202 -30.16 -2.30 2.16
C ASN A 202 -30.83 -2.05 3.52
N VAL A 203 -31.50 -0.91 3.67
CA VAL A 203 -32.34 -0.66 4.85
C VAL A 203 -33.41 -1.75 4.94
N GLY A 204 -33.53 -2.39 6.09
CA GLY A 204 -34.46 -3.51 6.32
C GLY A 204 -33.82 -4.89 6.17
N ASP A 205 -32.55 -5.02 5.78
CA ASP A 205 -31.82 -6.29 5.89
C ASP A 205 -31.65 -6.71 7.35
N VAL A 206 -31.78 -7.99 7.62
CA VAL A 206 -31.44 -8.59 8.92
C VAL A 206 -30.02 -9.12 8.86
N ILE A 207 -29.10 -8.48 9.57
CA ILE A 207 -27.70 -8.85 9.63
C ILE A 207 -27.36 -9.67 10.87
N ILE A 208 -26.41 -10.59 10.74
CA ILE A 208 -25.88 -11.39 11.87
C ILE A 208 -24.47 -10.88 12.16
N LEU A 209 -24.28 -10.42 13.40
CA LEU A 209 -23.00 -9.92 13.90
C LEU A 209 -22.46 -10.85 14.97
N GLU A 210 -21.15 -11.12 14.90
CA GLU A 210 -20.39 -11.96 15.84
C GLU A 210 -19.15 -11.20 16.33
N THR A 211 -18.53 -11.69 17.40
CA THR A 211 -17.31 -11.09 17.97
C THR A 211 -16.24 -10.89 16.90
N GLY A 212 -15.74 -9.67 16.74
CA GLY A 212 -14.74 -9.27 15.78
C GLY A 212 -15.29 -8.75 14.46
N ASP A 213 -16.61 -8.81 14.25
CA ASP A 213 -17.26 -8.24 13.07
C ASP A 213 -17.38 -6.71 13.22
N LYS A 214 -17.27 -6.01 12.11
CA LYS A 214 -17.56 -4.59 12.01
C LYS A 214 -19.02 -4.38 11.64
N VAL A 215 -19.69 -3.47 12.33
CA VAL A 215 -21.08 -3.08 12.01
C VAL A 215 -21.10 -2.39 10.63
N PRO A 216 -21.72 -2.97 9.59
CA PRO A 216 -21.60 -2.49 8.21
C PRO A 216 -22.47 -1.28 7.90
N ALA A 217 -23.54 -1.09 8.68
CA ALA A 217 -24.55 -0.04 8.53
C ALA A 217 -25.20 0.19 9.89
N ASP A 218 -25.84 1.34 10.12
CA ASP A 218 -26.56 1.55 11.39
C ASP A 218 -27.73 0.57 11.50
N ALA A 219 -27.83 -0.10 12.62
CA ALA A 219 -28.81 -1.15 12.85
C ALA A 219 -29.41 -1.12 14.26
N VAL A 220 -30.55 -1.79 14.43
CA VAL A 220 -31.20 -1.95 15.72
C VAL A 220 -31.22 -3.43 16.09
N LEU A 221 -30.85 -3.76 17.34
CA LEU A 221 -30.76 -5.11 17.85
C LEU A 221 -32.15 -5.76 17.97
N ILE A 222 -32.38 -6.88 17.28
CA ILE A 222 -33.61 -7.69 17.37
C ILE A 222 -33.47 -8.65 18.56
N ARG A 223 -32.40 -9.43 18.57
CA ARG A 223 -32.06 -10.40 19.62
C ARG A 223 -30.55 -10.57 19.69
N GLY A 224 -30.02 -10.74 20.90
CA GLY A 224 -28.58 -10.91 21.10
C GLY A 224 -28.24 -11.62 22.40
N GLN A 225 -27.03 -12.18 22.45
CA GLN A 225 -26.45 -12.82 23.64
C GLN A 225 -25.13 -12.13 23.98
N ASP A 226 -25.09 -11.46 25.15
CA ASP A 226 -23.91 -10.78 25.70
C ASP A 226 -23.19 -9.87 24.66
N LEU A 227 -23.95 -9.15 23.83
CA LEU A 227 -23.44 -8.33 22.78
C LEU A 227 -22.84 -7.03 23.37
N LYS A 228 -21.55 -6.82 23.13
CA LYS A 228 -20.85 -5.58 23.45
C LYS A 228 -20.19 -5.03 22.21
N CYS A 229 -20.32 -3.71 22.03
CA CYS A 229 -19.75 -2.99 20.91
C CYS A 229 -18.74 -1.96 21.40
N ASN A 230 -17.58 -1.90 20.75
CA ASN A 230 -16.62 -0.83 20.91
C ASN A 230 -16.97 0.32 19.97
N GLU A 231 -17.35 1.45 20.52
CA GLU A 231 -17.81 2.63 19.77
C GLU A 231 -16.72 3.71 19.66
N SER A 232 -15.50 3.42 20.07
CA SER A 232 -14.40 4.40 20.09
C SER A 232 -14.11 5.05 18.73
N SER A 233 -14.42 4.38 17.63
CA SER A 233 -14.27 4.93 16.28
C SER A 233 -15.18 6.13 15.96
N LEU A 234 -16.29 6.26 16.70
CA LEU A 234 -17.27 7.33 16.55
C LEU A 234 -17.30 8.28 17.75
N THR A 235 -17.27 7.73 18.95
CA THR A 235 -17.41 8.48 20.21
C THR A 235 -16.08 8.95 20.79
N GLY A 236 -14.98 8.26 20.45
CA GLY A 236 -13.65 8.46 21.07
C GLY A 236 -13.48 7.77 22.42
N GLU A 237 -14.55 7.23 23.03
CA GLU A 237 -14.51 6.54 24.32
C GLU A 237 -14.03 5.10 24.16
N PRO A 238 -13.03 4.63 24.94
CA PRO A 238 -12.45 3.31 24.75
C PRO A 238 -13.27 2.16 25.35
N ASP A 239 -14.30 2.47 26.15
CA ASP A 239 -15.06 1.47 26.87
C ASP A 239 -16.08 0.74 25.96
N ASP A 240 -16.22 -0.57 26.18
CA ASP A 240 -17.17 -1.39 25.46
C ASP A 240 -18.58 -1.17 25.98
N VAL A 241 -19.50 -0.79 25.09
CA VAL A 241 -20.92 -0.54 25.39
C VAL A 241 -21.70 -1.83 25.29
N THR A 242 -22.42 -2.21 26.37
CA THR A 242 -23.31 -3.37 26.35
C THR A 242 -24.61 -3.05 25.64
N LYS A 243 -24.91 -3.80 24.58
CA LYS A 243 -26.12 -3.64 23.76
C LYS A 243 -27.22 -4.57 24.22
N SER A 244 -28.41 -4.05 24.40
CA SER A 244 -29.58 -4.84 24.76
C SER A 244 -30.84 -4.29 24.11
N ALA A 245 -31.75 -5.14 23.71
CA ALA A 245 -33.00 -4.73 23.06
C ALA A 245 -33.91 -3.77 23.88
N LYS A 246 -33.67 -3.64 25.21
CA LYS A 246 -34.46 -2.81 26.12
C LYS A 246 -33.77 -1.50 26.55
N LEU A 247 -32.41 -1.54 26.72
CA LEU A 247 -31.67 -0.40 27.29
C LEU A 247 -30.93 0.40 26.21
N ASP A 248 -30.26 -0.29 25.30
CA ASP A 248 -29.55 0.32 24.16
C ASP A 248 -29.53 -0.66 22.98
N PRO A 249 -30.55 -0.58 22.09
CA PRO A 249 -30.65 -1.46 20.94
C PRO A 249 -29.86 -0.99 19.71
N PHE A 250 -29.29 0.23 19.73
CA PHE A 250 -28.68 0.84 18.55
C PHE A 250 -27.21 0.38 18.35
N LEU A 251 -26.92 -0.06 17.13
CA LEU A 251 -25.57 -0.40 16.69
C LEU A 251 -25.16 0.60 15.60
N LEU A 252 -24.09 1.28 15.85
CA LEU A 252 -23.59 2.35 14.98
C LEU A 252 -22.64 1.77 13.93
N SER A 253 -22.79 2.21 12.69
CA SER A 253 -21.91 1.79 11.59
C SER A 253 -20.43 2.09 11.87
N SER A 254 -19.54 1.22 11.39
CA SER A 254 -18.10 1.31 11.63
C SER A 254 -17.63 0.98 13.05
N CYS A 255 -18.52 0.70 14.01
CA CYS A 255 -18.21 0.20 15.34
C CYS A 255 -17.91 -1.30 15.30
N LEU A 256 -17.27 -1.81 16.34
CA LEU A 256 -16.79 -3.19 16.39
C LEU A 256 -17.52 -4.00 17.44
N VAL A 257 -17.84 -5.22 17.12
CA VAL A 257 -18.38 -6.19 18.09
C VAL A 257 -17.25 -6.73 18.93
N ALA A 258 -17.13 -6.25 20.17
CA ALA A 258 -16.09 -6.66 21.10
C ALA A 258 -16.35 -8.07 21.68
N SER A 259 -17.61 -8.40 21.95
CA SER A 259 -18.02 -9.74 22.41
C SER A 259 -19.50 -10.02 22.11
N GLY A 260 -19.85 -11.32 22.07
CA GLY A 260 -21.23 -11.77 21.91
C GLY A 260 -21.67 -11.99 20.47
N ARG A 261 -22.98 -12.20 20.30
CA ARG A 261 -23.64 -12.38 18.98
C ARG A 261 -24.97 -11.68 18.96
N GLY A 262 -25.33 -11.06 17.84
CA GLY A 262 -26.61 -10.36 17.67
C GLY A 262 -27.17 -10.48 16.26
N GLU A 263 -28.51 -10.49 16.18
CA GLU A 263 -29.25 -10.32 14.94
C GLU A 263 -29.85 -8.91 14.96
N CYS A 264 -29.60 -8.13 13.90
CA CYS A 264 -29.88 -6.71 13.89
C CYS A 264 -30.60 -6.30 12.61
N LEU A 265 -31.56 -5.39 12.71
CA LEU A 265 -32.28 -4.81 11.58
C LEU A 265 -31.55 -3.54 11.12
N VAL A 266 -31.16 -3.47 9.87
CA VAL A 266 -30.49 -2.30 9.27
C VAL A 266 -31.51 -1.15 9.11
N ILE A 267 -31.13 0.04 9.63
CA ILE A 267 -31.99 1.23 9.60
C ILE A 267 -31.43 2.37 8.75
N ALA A 268 -30.11 2.51 8.63
CA ALA A 268 -29.51 3.54 7.78
C ALA A 268 -28.24 3.02 7.09
N VAL A 269 -28.05 3.41 5.83
CA VAL A 269 -26.96 2.94 4.96
C VAL A 269 -26.21 4.11 4.30
N GLY A 270 -24.96 3.89 3.94
CA GLY A 270 -24.14 4.83 3.17
C GLY A 270 -24.02 6.20 3.83
N ALA A 271 -24.31 7.26 3.09
CA ALA A 271 -24.21 8.64 3.59
C ALA A 271 -25.15 8.98 4.76
N GLU A 272 -26.22 8.22 4.93
CA GLU A 272 -27.22 8.43 6.00
C GLU A 272 -26.82 7.72 7.31
N SER A 273 -25.85 6.81 7.27
CA SER A 273 -25.33 6.15 8.47
C SER A 273 -24.46 7.09 9.30
N SER A 274 -24.31 6.80 10.58
CA SER A 274 -23.49 7.57 11.52
C SER A 274 -22.05 7.76 11.03
N TRP A 275 -21.44 6.70 10.52
CA TRP A 275 -20.11 6.79 9.89
C TRP A 275 -20.14 7.59 8.59
N GLY A 276 -21.19 7.44 7.75
CA GLY A 276 -21.32 8.16 6.49
C GLY A 276 -21.38 9.66 6.67
N LYS A 277 -22.09 10.14 7.67
CA LYS A 277 -22.16 11.56 8.05
C LYS A 277 -20.79 12.12 8.44
N ILE A 278 -19.98 11.34 9.16
CA ILE A 278 -18.61 11.72 9.55
C ILE A 278 -17.67 11.66 8.33
N LYS A 279 -17.71 10.58 7.55
CA LYS A 279 -16.86 10.39 6.37
C LYS A 279 -17.07 11.48 5.32
N SER A 280 -18.31 11.95 5.15
CA SER A 280 -18.61 13.05 4.22
C SER A 280 -17.98 14.39 4.60
N LYS A 281 -17.66 14.59 5.89
CA LYS A 281 -17.00 15.79 6.44
C LYS A 281 -15.47 15.65 6.48
N LEU A 282 -14.93 14.42 6.37
CA LEU A 282 -13.50 14.15 6.43
C LEU A 282 -12.93 14.10 5.01
N VAL A 283 -12.37 15.23 4.56
CA VAL A 283 -11.47 15.23 3.40
C VAL A 283 -10.13 14.65 3.88
N ARG A 284 -9.83 13.41 3.52
CA ARG A 284 -8.52 12.81 3.82
C ARG A 284 -7.47 13.40 2.87
N GLU A 285 -6.64 14.31 3.38
CA GLU A 285 -5.36 14.61 2.75
C GLU A 285 -4.43 13.39 2.93
N GLN A 286 -3.86 12.93 1.83
CA GLN A 286 -2.85 11.86 1.86
C GLN A 286 -1.60 12.41 2.55
N LYS A 287 -1.20 11.81 3.66
CA LYS A 287 0.08 12.14 4.30
C LYS A 287 1.22 11.71 3.37
N ALA A 288 2.19 12.60 3.18
CA ALA A 288 3.42 12.29 2.46
C ALA A 288 4.16 11.11 3.11
N THR A 289 4.84 10.30 2.30
CA THR A 289 5.67 9.23 2.85
C THR A 289 6.98 9.80 3.41
N PRO A 290 7.62 9.15 4.41
CA PRO A 290 8.91 9.61 4.94
C PRO A 290 10.00 9.77 3.88
N LEU A 291 9.93 8.98 2.81
CA LEU A 291 10.81 9.10 1.66
C LEU A 291 10.50 10.36 0.83
N MET A 292 9.21 10.65 0.61
CA MET A 292 8.80 11.88 -0.10
C MET A 292 9.27 13.14 0.64
N GLU A 293 9.14 13.19 1.96
CA GLU A 293 9.65 14.32 2.77
C GLU A 293 11.17 14.51 2.59
N LYS A 294 11.95 13.42 2.68
CA LYS A 294 13.41 13.48 2.47
C LYS A 294 13.79 13.91 1.05
N LEU A 295 13.00 13.53 0.05
CA LEU A 295 13.22 13.89 -1.33
C LEU A 295 12.85 15.34 -1.61
N GLU A 296 11.80 15.85 -0.99
CA GLU A 296 11.40 17.26 -1.05
C GLU A 296 12.47 18.18 -0.44
N ASP A 297 13.02 17.79 0.73
CA ASP A 297 14.13 18.53 1.35
C ASP A 297 15.37 18.54 0.45
N MET A 298 15.65 17.42 -0.23
CA MET A 298 16.76 17.32 -1.17
C MET A 298 16.51 18.15 -2.42
N ALA A 299 15.29 18.15 -2.96
CA ALA A 299 14.91 18.98 -4.11
C ALA A 299 15.05 20.49 -3.79
N LYS A 300 14.63 20.92 -2.60
CA LYS A 300 14.84 22.30 -2.12
C LYS A 300 16.32 22.66 -2.07
N MET A 301 17.17 21.79 -1.54
CA MET A 301 18.63 22.00 -1.49
C MET A 301 19.22 22.16 -2.89
N ILE A 302 18.82 21.31 -3.84
CA ILE A 302 19.28 21.36 -5.24
C ILE A 302 18.79 22.65 -5.89
N GLY A 303 17.55 23.07 -5.64
CA GLY A 303 16.98 24.32 -6.11
C GLY A 303 17.79 25.55 -5.64
N TYR A 304 18.24 25.57 -4.36
CA TYR A 304 19.12 26.63 -3.86
C TYR A 304 20.49 26.66 -4.56
N VAL A 305 21.07 25.49 -4.86
CA VAL A 305 22.31 25.39 -5.64
C VAL A 305 22.10 25.92 -7.05
N GLY A 306 20.99 25.55 -7.72
CA GLY A 306 20.63 26.07 -9.04
C GLY A 306 20.46 27.58 -9.06
N MET A 307 19.77 28.13 -8.06
CA MET A 307 19.59 29.59 -7.91
C MET A 307 20.94 30.32 -7.75
N PHE A 308 21.84 29.76 -6.93
CA PHE A 308 23.19 30.31 -6.76
C PHE A 308 23.94 30.38 -8.12
N PHE A 309 23.97 29.27 -8.88
CA PHE A 309 24.62 29.23 -10.20
C PHE A 309 23.95 30.12 -11.22
N SER A 310 22.63 30.27 -11.21
CA SER A 310 21.90 31.18 -12.07
C SER A 310 22.31 32.65 -11.82
N ILE A 311 22.29 33.07 -10.55
CA ILE A 311 22.71 34.43 -10.18
C ILE A 311 24.19 34.67 -10.55
N ALA A 312 25.06 33.70 -10.24
CA ALA A 312 26.49 33.77 -10.58
C ALA A 312 26.71 33.87 -12.08
N THR A 313 25.95 33.12 -12.90
CA THR A 313 25.99 33.23 -14.37
C THR A 313 25.54 34.60 -14.87
N MET A 314 24.42 35.11 -14.35
CA MET A 314 23.90 36.41 -14.71
C MET A 314 24.93 37.54 -14.41
N VAL A 315 25.52 37.51 -13.22
CA VAL A 315 26.55 38.47 -12.83
C VAL A 315 27.79 38.34 -13.74
N ALA A 316 28.27 37.16 -14.02
CA ALA A 316 29.40 36.91 -14.90
C ALA A 316 29.15 37.44 -16.32
N MET A 317 27.98 37.16 -16.89
CA MET A 317 27.60 37.64 -18.23
C MET A 317 27.52 39.17 -18.27
N ILE A 318 26.94 39.82 -17.26
CA ILE A 318 26.88 41.28 -17.16
C ILE A 318 28.29 41.89 -17.10
N ILE A 319 29.21 41.26 -16.33
CA ILE A 319 30.61 41.69 -16.27
C ILE A 319 31.28 41.55 -17.64
N ILE A 320 31.09 40.42 -18.34
CA ILE A 320 31.64 40.19 -19.67
C ILE A 320 31.13 41.25 -20.65
N TYR A 321 29.84 41.58 -20.64
CA TYR A 321 29.28 42.62 -21.47
C TYR A 321 29.92 43.99 -21.19
N ALA A 322 30.13 44.32 -19.92
CA ALA A 322 30.71 45.60 -19.50
C ALA A 322 32.20 45.73 -19.95
N THR A 323 32.93 44.63 -19.98
CA THR A 323 34.38 44.59 -20.29
C THR A 323 34.71 44.28 -21.75
N SER A 324 33.77 43.69 -22.52
CA SER A 324 34.00 43.28 -23.93
C SER A 324 33.34 44.23 -24.90
N ASP A 325 34.15 44.90 -25.73
CA ASP A 325 33.63 45.80 -26.74
C ASP A 325 32.96 45.04 -27.92
N SER A 326 33.38 43.81 -28.22
CA SER A 326 32.75 42.95 -29.21
C SER A 326 31.30 42.61 -28.84
N LYS A 327 31.01 42.36 -27.55
CA LYS A 327 29.65 42.07 -27.12
C LYS A 327 28.73 43.29 -27.11
N LYS A 328 29.26 44.48 -26.96
CA LYS A 328 28.52 45.74 -27.09
C LYS A 328 28.14 46.08 -28.53
N GLU A 329 28.93 45.60 -29.48
CA GLU A 329 28.61 45.72 -30.91
C GLU A 329 27.56 44.70 -31.35
N GLU A 330 27.59 43.48 -30.74
CA GLU A 330 26.69 42.38 -31.09
C GLU A 330 25.27 42.58 -30.53
N TYR A 331 25.14 43.10 -29.30
CA TYR A 331 23.88 43.24 -28.58
C TYR A 331 23.63 44.65 -28.08
N THR A 332 22.35 45.09 -28.12
CA THR A 332 21.91 46.26 -27.35
C THR A 332 21.87 45.95 -25.87
N TRP A 333 22.11 46.91 -24.98
CA TRP A 333 22.06 46.69 -23.52
C TRP A 333 20.77 46.01 -23.05
N PRO A 334 19.55 46.45 -23.44
CA PRO A 334 18.32 45.76 -23.05
C PRO A 334 18.23 44.32 -23.57
N GLY A 335 18.65 44.09 -24.84
CA GLY A 335 18.66 42.74 -25.45
C GLY A 335 19.59 41.78 -24.72
N TYR A 336 20.81 42.24 -24.35
CA TYR A 336 21.75 41.42 -23.63
C TYR A 336 21.30 41.10 -22.20
N VAL A 337 20.69 42.01 -21.49
CA VAL A 337 20.11 41.81 -20.16
C VAL A 337 19.01 40.74 -20.22
N LEU A 338 18.15 40.81 -21.23
CA LEU A 338 17.11 39.82 -21.42
C LEU A 338 17.68 38.47 -21.79
N HIS A 339 18.64 38.38 -22.70
CA HIS A 339 19.34 37.12 -23.05
C HIS A 339 19.97 36.49 -21.80
N THR A 340 20.65 37.32 -20.99
CA THR A 340 21.22 36.89 -19.70
C THR A 340 20.14 36.36 -18.73
N PHE A 341 19.00 37.02 -18.65
CA PHE A 341 17.85 36.59 -17.84
C PHE A 341 17.28 35.25 -18.31
N LEU A 342 17.12 35.08 -19.63
CA LEU A 342 16.64 33.81 -20.20
C LEU A 342 17.57 32.64 -19.89
N ILE A 343 18.90 32.83 -19.98
CA ILE A 343 19.87 31.81 -19.56
C ILE A 343 19.77 31.55 -18.07
N GLY A 344 19.64 32.57 -17.24
CA GLY A 344 19.47 32.43 -15.80
C GLY A 344 18.22 31.59 -15.41
N VAL A 345 17.09 31.89 -16.06
CA VAL A 345 15.85 31.10 -15.88
C VAL A 345 16.04 29.66 -16.33
N THR A 346 16.70 29.45 -17.49
CA THR A 346 16.97 28.08 -17.98
C THR A 346 17.79 27.27 -16.99
N ILE A 347 18.80 27.86 -16.35
CA ILE A 347 19.62 27.23 -15.31
C ILE A 347 18.77 26.81 -14.12
N ILE A 348 17.87 27.67 -13.64
CA ILE A 348 16.98 27.38 -12.51
C ILE A 348 16.08 26.18 -12.85
N VAL A 349 15.47 26.20 -14.02
CA VAL A 349 14.54 25.16 -14.48
C VAL A 349 15.23 23.80 -14.59
N VAL A 350 16.44 23.77 -15.16
CA VAL A 350 17.22 22.53 -15.27
C VAL A 350 17.70 22.01 -13.91
N ALA A 351 17.97 22.92 -12.97
CA ALA A 351 18.42 22.52 -11.63
C ALA A 351 17.33 21.88 -10.79
N ILE A 352 16.04 22.24 -10.98
CA ILE A 352 14.93 21.73 -10.18
C ILE A 352 14.54 20.32 -10.69
N PRO A 353 14.66 19.27 -9.87
CA PRO A 353 14.33 17.89 -10.30
C PRO A 353 12.82 17.65 -10.19
N GLU A 354 12.04 18.10 -11.16
CA GLU A 354 10.56 17.97 -11.19
C GLU A 354 10.11 16.50 -11.26
N GLY A 355 10.89 15.62 -11.90
CA GLY A 355 10.60 14.19 -12.03
C GLY A 355 10.76 13.38 -10.74
N LEU A 356 11.29 13.96 -9.66
CA LEU A 356 11.59 13.22 -8.44
C LEU A 356 10.32 12.69 -7.71
N PRO A 357 9.29 13.49 -7.45
CA PRO A 357 8.03 13.00 -6.91
C PRO A 357 7.34 12.00 -7.85
N LEU A 358 7.50 12.21 -9.15
CA LEU A 358 6.99 11.34 -10.20
C LEU A 358 7.64 9.95 -10.15
N ALA A 359 8.95 9.86 -10.06
CA ALA A 359 9.70 8.60 -9.96
C ALA A 359 9.26 7.77 -8.74
N VAL A 360 9.05 8.41 -7.59
CA VAL A 360 8.56 7.76 -6.36
C VAL A 360 7.18 7.18 -6.58
N THR A 361 6.25 7.98 -7.08
CA THR A 361 4.87 7.54 -7.28
C THR A 361 4.75 6.44 -8.34
N ILE A 362 5.52 6.50 -9.43
CA ILE A 362 5.58 5.42 -10.43
C ILE A 362 6.12 4.13 -9.79
N SER A 363 7.23 4.21 -9.08
CA SER A 363 7.85 3.05 -8.44
C SER A 363 6.95 2.41 -7.39
N LEU A 364 6.30 3.22 -6.53
CA LEU A 364 5.31 2.75 -5.55
C LEU A 364 4.09 2.13 -6.23
N SER A 365 3.52 2.78 -7.22
CA SER A 365 2.34 2.31 -7.95
C SER A 365 2.61 0.98 -8.69
N TYR A 366 3.76 0.88 -9.37
CA TYR A 366 4.20 -0.34 -10.03
C TYR A 366 4.38 -1.49 -9.03
N SER A 367 5.11 -1.22 -7.93
CA SER A 367 5.38 -2.21 -6.90
C SER A 367 4.11 -2.67 -6.19
N THR A 368 3.20 -1.76 -5.85
CA THR A 368 1.91 -2.07 -5.23
C THR A 368 1.05 -2.98 -6.12
N LYS A 369 0.99 -2.69 -7.43
CA LYS A 369 0.30 -3.55 -8.41
C LYS A 369 0.91 -4.95 -8.50
N LYS A 370 2.22 -5.08 -8.38
CA LYS A 370 2.93 -6.37 -8.36
C LYS A 370 2.75 -7.08 -7.03
N MET A 371 2.83 -6.36 -5.90
CA MET A 371 2.57 -6.91 -4.56
C MET A 371 1.16 -7.48 -4.45
N LEU A 372 0.16 -6.84 -5.06
CA LEU A 372 -1.19 -7.40 -5.13
C LEU A 372 -1.24 -8.74 -5.88
N LYS A 373 -0.46 -8.90 -6.96
CA LYS A 373 -0.33 -10.19 -7.65
C LYS A 373 0.39 -11.24 -6.81
N ASP A 374 1.24 -10.80 -5.89
CA ASP A 374 1.93 -11.62 -4.90
C ASP A 374 1.14 -11.75 -3.59
N ASN A 375 -0.18 -11.59 -3.63
CA ASN A 375 -1.12 -11.73 -2.51
C ASN A 375 -0.90 -10.73 -1.36
N ASN A 376 -0.30 -9.58 -1.62
CA ASN A 376 -0.15 -8.49 -0.65
C ASN A 376 -1.00 -7.29 -1.09
N LEU A 377 -2.11 -7.04 -0.40
CA LEU A 377 -2.96 -5.90 -0.63
C LEU A 377 -2.49 -4.71 0.21
N ILE A 378 -1.99 -3.68 -0.44
CA ILE A 378 -1.47 -2.48 0.22
C ILE A 378 -2.62 -1.49 0.43
N ARG A 379 -2.90 -1.12 1.67
CA ARG A 379 -3.90 -0.11 2.04
C ARG A 379 -3.28 1.28 2.19
N VAL A 380 -2.06 1.34 2.69
CA VAL A 380 -1.30 2.59 2.87
C VAL A 380 -0.04 2.51 2.03
N LEU A 381 0.10 3.39 1.03
CA LEU A 381 1.24 3.36 0.09
C LEU A 381 2.61 3.49 0.80
N ALA A 382 2.68 4.28 1.87
CA ALA A 382 3.89 4.44 2.68
C ALA A 382 4.39 3.12 3.29
N ALA A 383 3.49 2.16 3.56
CA ALA A 383 3.86 0.87 4.11
C ALA A 383 4.72 0.03 3.16
N CYS A 384 4.52 0.19 1.82
CA CYS A 384 5.33 -0.50 0.82
C CYS A 384 6.82 -0.11 0.95
N GLU A 385 7.10 1.17 1.13
CA GLU A 385 8.45 1.70 1.35
C GLU A 385 9.01 1.27 2.70
N THR A 386 8.22 1.47 3.76
CA THR A 386 8.63 1.20 5.14
C THR A 386 8.97 -0.28 5.33
N MET A 387 8.23 -1.17 4.65
CA MET A 387 8.47 -2.62 4.70
C MET A 387 9.86 -3.02 4.23
N GLY A 388 10.46 -2.29 3.29
CA GLY A 388 11.84 -2.50 2.84
C GLY A 388 12.90 -2.24 3.90
N ASN A 389 12.58 -1.42 4.90
CA ASN A 389 13.47 -1.00 5.98
C ASN A 389 13.15 -1.66 7.32
N VAL A 390 12.19 -2.58 7.39
CA VAL A 390 11.84 -3.31 8.62
C VAL A 390 13.06 -4.03 9.18
N THR A 391 13.33 -3.80 10.47
CA THR A 391 14.42 -4.41 11.24
C THR A 391 13.92 -5.51 12.15
N SER A 392 12.66 -5.43 12.57
CA SER A 392 12.04 -6.35 13.50
C SER A 392 10.60 -6.66 13.09
N ILE A 393 10.22 -7.95 13.09
CA ILE A 393 8.85 -8.39 12.87
C ILE A 393 8.36 -9.07 14.15
N CYS A 394 7.31 -8.52 14.77
CA CYS A 394 6.61 -9.12 15.88
C CYS A 394 5.40 -9.88 15.34
N SER A 395 5.46 -11.21 15.36
CA SER A 395 4.42 -12.07 14.79
C SER A 395 3.61 -12.74 15.91
N ASP A 396 2.28 -12.70 15.77
CA ASP A 396 1.45 -13.60 16.55
C ASP A 396 1.70 -15.06 16.10
N LYS A 397 1.37 -16.01 16.96
CA LYS A 397 1.50 -17.43 16.68
C LYS A 397 0.27 -17.93 15.89
N THR A 398 -0.90 -17.80 16.52
CA THR A 398 -2.15 -18.42 16.05
C THR A 398 -2.65 -17.74 14.80
N GLY A 399 -3.07 -18.48 13.78
CA GLY A 399 -3.56 -17.93 12.52
C GLY A 399 -2.50 -17.28 11.63
N THR A 400 -1.38 -16.86 12.21
CA THR A 400 -0.28 -16.21 11.49
C THR A 400 0.86 -17.19 11.16
N LEU A 401 1.51 -17.78 12.17
CA LEU A 401 2.56 -18.77 11.98
C LEU A 401 1.97 -20.18 11.82
N THR A 402 0.79 -20.41 12.39
CA THR A 402 0.07 -21.66 12.34
C THR A 402 -1.17 -21.58 11.44
N GLU A 403 -1.70 -22.73 11.02
CA GLU A 403 -2.86 -22.78 10.11
C GLU A 403 -4.18 -22.39 10.78
N ASN A 404 -4.20 -22.20 12.11
CA ASN A 404 -5.39 -21.98 12.92
C ASN A 404 -6.42 -23.12 12.74
N LYS A 405 -5.91 -24.33 12.46
CA LYS A 405 -6.67 -25.54 12.21
C LYS A 405 -6.24 -26.60 13.21
N MET A 406 -6.95 -26.65 14.33
CA MET A 406 -6.67 -27.65 15.35
C MET A 406 -6.80 -29.06 14.80
N THR A 407 -5.83 -29.90 15.08
CA THR A 407 -5.78 -31.31 14.64
C THR A 407 -5.32 -32.22 15.78
N VAL A 408 -5.96 -33.37 15.97
CA VAL A 408 -5.50 -34.39 16.89
C VAL A 408 -4.31 -35.12 16.25
N VAL A 409 -3.16 -35.09 16.91
CA VAL A 409 -1.91 -35.67 16.38
C VAL A 409 -1.34 -36.81 17.22
N GLU A 410 -1.60 -36.80 18.51
CA GLU A 410 -1.22 -37.89 19.41
C GLU A 410 -2.39 -38.17 20.36
N GLY A 411 -2.49 -39.39 20.84
CA GLY A 411 -3.52 -39.76 21.81
C GLY A 411 -3.17 -41.00 22.57
N TRP A 412 -3.44 -40.99 23.89
CA TRP A 412 -3.64 -42.20 24.68
C TRP A 412 -5.12 -42.53 24.63
N ILE A 413 -5.50 -43.64 23.98
CA ILE A 413 -6.88 -43.97 23.64
C ILE A 413 -7.15 -45.38 24.11
N LEU A 414 -8.12 -45.54 25.01
CA LEU A 414 -8.56 -46.87 25.53
C LEU A 414 -7.40 -47.77 25.99
N GLY A 415 -6.39 -47.19 26.64
CA GLY A 415 -5.27 -47.92 27.19
C GLY A 415 -3.96 -47.86 26.41
N ASP A 416 -4.02 -47.61 25.11
CA ASP A 416 -2.87 -47.59 24.21
C ASP A 416 -2.50 -46.19 23.73
N TYR A 417 -1.22 -46.01 23.39
CA TYR A 417 -0.69 -44.73 22.91
C TYR A 417 -0.46 -44.74 21.40
N PHE A 418 -1.02 -43.75 20.68
CA PHE A 418 -0.97 -43.60 19.23
C PHE A 418 -0.35 -42.27 18.83
N LYS A 419 0.35 -42.22 17.68
CA LYS A 419 0.96 -41.05 17.10
C LYS A 419 0.58 -40.84 15.64
N ASP A 420 0.70 -39.60 15.20
CA ASP A 420 0.59 -38.93 13.89
C ASP A 420 0.01 -39.74 12.72
N ASP A 421 0.61 -40.88 12.36
CA ASP A 421 0.26 -41.61 11.14
C ASP A 421 -1.16 -42.20 11.17
N VAL A 422 -1.64 -42.53 12.36
CA VAL A 422 -2.97 -43.09 12.56
C VAL A 422 -4.08 -42.04 12.45
N PHE A 423 -3.81 -40.79 12.86
CA PHE A 423 -4.80 -39.71 12.83
C PHE A 423 -4.91 -39.04 11.46
N LYS A 424 -3.90 -39.23 10.57
CA LYS A 424 -3.86 -38.64 9.22
C LYS A 424 -4.58 -39.48 8.16
N GLN A 425 -4.70 -40.83 8.39
CA GLN A 425 -5.30 -41.71 7.41
C GLN A 425 -6.84 -41.61 7.40
N LYS A 426 -7.44 -41.59 6.21
CA LYS A 426 -8.89 -41.77 6.07
C LYS A 426 -9.22 -43.23 6.35
N GLN A 427 -10.15 -43.49 7.27
CA GLN A 427 -10.61 -44.83 7.71
C GLN A 427 -9.56 -45.69 8.47
N ALA A 428 -8.61 -45.05 9.17
CA ALA A 428 -7.75 -45.82 10.08
C ALA A 428 -8.57 -46.43 11.25
N GLN A 429 -8.83 -47.70 11.16
CA GLN A 429 -9.35 -48.42 12.32
C GLN A 429 -8.22 -48.58 13.33
N LEU A 430 -8.36 -47.92 14.47
CA LEU A 430 -7.46 -48.16 15.61
C LEU A 430 -7.59 -49.61 16.05
N PRO A 431 -6.49 -50.29 16.40
CA PRO A 431 -6.52 -51.67 16.92
C PRO A 431 -6.99 -51.66 18.38
N VAL A 432 -8.18 -51.13 18.63
CA VAL A 432 -8.82 -51.03 19.94
C VAL A 432 -10.20 -51.67 19.89
N ASN A 433 -10.78 -51.92 21.06
CA ASN A 433 -12.13 -52.46 21.16
C ASN A 433 -13.13 -51.52 20.49
N GLN A 434 -13.79 -52.00 19.41
CA GLN A 434 -14.67 -51.17 18.55
C GLN A 434 -15.90 -50.63 19.31
N GLN A 435 -16.40 -51.37 20.31
CA GLN A 435 -17.53 -50.92 21.10
C GLN A 435 -17.12 -49.78 22.05
N ALA A 436 -16.00 -49.91 22.75
CA ALA A 436 -15.47 -48.85 23.60
C ALA A 436 -15.07 -47.60 22.77
N PHE A 437 -14.58 -47.79 21.53
CA PHE A 437 -14.28 -46.70 20.63
C PHE A 437 -15.55 -45.98 20.15
N ARG A 438 -16.64 -46.73 19.90
CA ARG A 438 -17.95 -46.13 19.60
C ARG A 438 -18.46 -45.28 20.74
N GLU A 439 -18.33 -45.73 22.01
CA GLU A 439 -18.71 -44.95 23.19
C GLU A 439 -17.87 -43.67 23.34
N LEU A 440 -16.57 -43.71 22.96
CA LEU A 440 -15.73 -42.53 22.85
C LEU A 440 -16.24 -41.55 21.75
N ALA A 441 -16.64 -42.10 20.60
CA ALA A 441 -17.20 -41.30 19.49
C ALA A 441 -18.55 -40.64 19.88
N GLU A 442 -19.39 -41.38 20.63
CA GLU A 442 -20.64 -40.85 21.21
C GLU A 442 -20.37 -39.68 22.16
N ASN A 443 -19.40 -39.86 23.08
CA ASN A 443 -18.98 -38.77 23.99
C ASN A 443 -18.57 -37.52 23.23
N ILE A 444 -17.71 -37.64 22.21
CA ILE A 444 -17.22 -36.53 21.41
C ILE A 444 -18.37 -35.84 20.62
N ALA A 445 -19.29 -36.66 20.07
CA ALA A 445 -20.41 -36.15 19.27
C ALA A 445 -21.48 -35.42 20.10
N VAL A 446 -21.77 -35.94 21.30
CA VAL A 446 -22.80 -35.43 22.21
C VAL A 446 -22.28 -34.21 22.97
N ASN A 447 -21.10 -34.32 23.58
CA ASN A 447 -20.51 -33.26 24.41
C ASN A 447 -19.75 -32.26 23.58
N THR A 448 -20.44 -31.51 22.69
CA THR A 448 -19.86 -30.52 21.81
C THR A 448 -20.81 -29.37 21.52
N SER A 449 -20.25 -28.17 21.41
CA SER A 449 -20.94 -26.96 20.90
C SER A 449 -20.54 -26.63 19.46
N ALA A 450 -19.52 -27.29 18.91
CA ALA A 450 -19.03 -27.05 17.56
C ALA A 450 -19.83 -27.84 16.51
N PHE A 451 -19.80 -27.32 15.27
CA PHE A 451 -20.40 -27.93 14.08
C PHE A 451 -19.39 -28.00 12.95
N LEU A 452 -19.49 -29.00 12.10
CA LEU A 452 -18.73 -29.11 10.87
C LEU A 452 -19.61 -28.74 9.67
N LYS A 453 -19.13 -27.85 8.80
CA LYS A 453 -19.73 -27.56 7.50
C LYS A 453 -18.84 -28.16 6.43
N ASP A 454 -19.39 -28.98 5.55
CA ASP A 454 -18.66 -29.50 4.40
C ASP A 454 -18.62 -28.42 3.30
N VAL A 455 -17.41 -28.05 2.88
CA VAL A 455 -17.17 -27.09 1.80
C VAL A 455 -16.09 -27.69 0.89
N ASN A 456 -16.48 -28.14 -0.29
CA ASN A 456 -15.56 -28.68 -1.30
C ASN A 456 -14.70 -29.85 -0.77
N ASP A 457 -15.32 -30.87 -0.19
CA ASP A 457 -14.65 -32.03 0.45
C ASP A 457 -13.71 -31.70 1.62
N THR A 458 -13.82 -30.50 2.19
CA THR A 458 -13.09 -30.06 3.37
C THR A 458 -14.04 -29.63 4.48
N PHE A 459 -13.79 -30.09 5.72
CA PHE A 459 -14.59 -29.71 6.87
C PHE A 459 -14.15 -28.36 7.41
N GLN A 460 -15.06 -27.39 7.42
CA GLN A 460 -14.90 -26.12 8.15
C GLN A 460 -15.58 -26.24 9.52
N VAL A 461 -14.83 -25.89 10.57
CA VAL A 461 -15.34 -25.89 11.96
C VAL A 461 -16.06 -24.59 12.23
N GLN A 462 -17.32 -24.68 12.67
CA GLN A 462 -18.08 -23.57 13.23
C GLN A 462 -18.16 -23.72 14.75
N GLY A 463 -17.75 -22.71 15.50
CA GLY A 463 -17.64 -22.74 16.94
C GLY A 463 -16.23 -23.07 17.45
N ASN A 464 -16.12 -23.76 18.57
CA ASN A 464 -14.83 -24.05 19.21
C ASN A 464 -13.93 -24.97 18.36
N LYS A 465 -12.78 -24.47 17.93
CA LYS A 465 -11.85 -25.19 17.04
C LYS A 465 -11.25 -26.46 17.68
N THR A 466 -11.04 -26.47 19.00
CA THR A 466 -10.53 -27.62 19.72
C THR A 466 -11.54 -28.78 19.73
N GLU A 467 -12.82 -28.43 19.87
CA GLU A 467 -13.92 -29.41 19.74
C GLU A 467 -14.04 -29.90 18.30
N GLY A 468 -13.95 -28.96 17.33
CA GLY A 468 -13.98 -29.29 15.91
C GLY A 468 -12.86 -30.27 15.49
N ALA A 469 -11.67 -30.18 16.08
CA ALA A 469 -10.57 -31.09 15.81
C ALA A 469 -10.95 -32.55 16.16
N MET A 470 -11.63 -32.72 17.27
CA MET A 470 -12.11 -34.05 17.69
C MET A 470 -13.24 -34.55 16.78
N LEU A 471 -14.17 -33.71 16.38
CA LEU A 471 -15.23 -34.04 15.42
C LEU A 471 -14.66 -34.47 14.07
N ILE A 472 -13.67 -33.71 13.54
CA ILE A 472 -12.97 -34.04 12.27
C ILE A 472 -12.27 -35.38 12.39
N TRP A 473 -11.67 -35.67 13.54
CA TRP A 473 -11.05 -36.97 13.80
C TRP A 473 -12.08 -38.10 13.75
N MET A 474 -13.27 -37.95 14.37
CA MET A 474 -14.34 -38.94 14.33
C MET A 474 -14.87 -39.15 12.91
N GLU A 475 -15.11 -38.12 12.14
CA GLU A 475 -15.53 -38.23 10.73
C GLU A 475 -14.49 -38.98 9.87
N LYS A 476 -13.20 -38.70 10.07
CA LYS A 476 -12.12 -39.46 9.41
C LYS A 476 -12.06 -40.94 9.84
N ALA A 477 -12.39 -41.23 11.10
CA ALA A 477 -12.48 -42.57 11.61
C ALA A 477 -13.75 -43.34 11.13
N GLY A 478 -14.63 -42.68 10.37
CA GLY A 478 -15.83 -43.27 9.80
C GLY A 478 -17.09 -43.16 10.68
N TYR A 479 -17.03 -42.36 11.75
CA TYR A 479 -18.18 -42.12 12.63
C TYR A 479 -18.80 -40.75 12.31
N LYS A 480 -19.99 -40.74 11.72
CA LYS A 480 -20.74 -39.56 11.40
C LYS A 480 -21.31 -38.93 12.67
N TYR A 481 -20.68 -37.83 13.14
CA TYR A 481 -21.02 -37.22 14.43
C TYR A 481 -22.45 -36.67 14.49
N MET A 482 -23.01 -36.20 13.38
CA MET A 482 -24.39 -35.68 13.33
C MET A 482 -25.40 -36.78 13.58
N GLU A 483 -25.17 -37.98 13.00
CA GLU A 483 -26.05 -39.15 13.23
C GLU A 483 -25.97 -39.63 14.69
N LEU A 484 -24.74 -39.72 15.23
CA LEU A 484 -24.52 -40.10 16.64
C LEU A 484 -25.17 -39.09 17.59
N ARG A 485 -25.01 -37.81 17.32
CA ARG A 485 -25.60 -36.76 18.14
C ARG A 485 -27.12 -36.80 18.10
N ALA A 486 -27.74 -36.97 16.94
CA ALA A 486 -29.20 -37.06 16.78
C ALA A 486 -29.79 -38.31 17.50
N GLN A 487 -29.03 -39.41 17.55
CA GLN A 487 -29.45 -40.66 18.25
C GLN A 487 -29.33 -40.53 19.76
N HIS A 488 -28.26 -39.93 20.28
CA HIS A 488 -27.88 -40.03 21.70
C HIS A 488 -28.09 -38.73 22.49
N PHE A 489 -28.41 -37.58 21.86
CA PHE A 489 -28.68 -36.30 22.54
C PHE A 489 -30.02 -35.73 22.10
N GLN A 490 -30.98 -35.75 23.00
CA GLN A 490 -32.36 -35.29 22.77
C GLN A 490 -32.79 -34.30 23.87
N PRO A 491 -32.59 -33.01 23.70
CA PRO A 491 -32.98 -31.98 24.68
C PRO A 491 -34.44 -32.07 25.10
N ASN A 492 -35.33 -32.48 24.15
CA ASN A 492 -36.78 -32.67 24.42
C ASN A 492 -37.10 -33.80 25.38
N ARG A 493 -36.15 -34.73 25.61
CA ARG A 493 -36.24 -35.80 26.60
C ARG A 493 -35.54 -35.47 27.91
N GLY A 494 -35.08 -34.22 28.09
CA GLY A 494 -34.45 -33.75 29.30
C GLY A 494 -32.93 -33.84 29.32
N ASP A 495 -32.28 -34.23 28.23
CA ASP A 495 -30.81 -34.20 28.15
C ASP A 495 -30.30 -32.76 28.29
N ARG A 496 -29.16 -32.59 28.96
CA ARG A 496 -28.59 -31.26 29.24
C ARG A 496 -27.11 -31.20 28.94
N LEU A 497 -26.75 -30.04 28.31
CA LEU A 497 -25.36 -29.68 28.04
C LEU A 497 -24.93 -28.55 29.01
N PHE A 498 -23.81 -28.73 29.67
CA PHE A 498 -23.12 -27.72 30.51
C PHE A 498 -21.98 -27.15 29.71
N PRO A 499 -22.04 -25.89 29.25
CA PRO A 499 -21.03 -25.31 28.36
C PRO A 499 -19.66 -25.23 29.06
N PHE A 500 -18.61 -25.03 28.25
CA PHE A 500 -17.24 -24.88 28.75
C PHE A 500 -17.14 -23.64 29.65
N SER A 501 -16.53 -23.82 30.81
CA SER A 501 -16.18 -22.75 31.73
C SER A 501 -14.66 -22.60 31.82
N SER A 502 -14.15 -21.39 31.65
CA SER A 502 -12.71 -21.09 31.79
C SER A 502 -12.24 -21.26 33.23
N GLU A 503 -13.13 -21.14 34.22
CA GLU A 503 -12.86 -21.35 35.64
C GLU A 503 -12.72 -22.83 35.96
N LYS A 504 -13.68 -23.65 35.53
CA LYS A 504 -13.71 -25.11 35.75
C LYS A 504 -12.79 -25.86 34.79
N LYS A 505 -12.50 -25.32 33.63
CA LYS A 505 -11.75 -25.89 32.51
C LYS A 505 -12.34 -27.22 32.01
N THR A 506 -13.62 -27.42 32.17
CA THR A 506 -14.38 -28.60 31.77
C THR A 506 -15.66 -28.25 31.05
N MET A 507 -16.17 -29.13 30.24
CA MET A 507 -17.47 -29.12 29.60
C MET A 507 -18.11 -30.51 29.75
N SER A 508 -19.41 -30.57 30.04
CA SER A 508 -20.09 -31.82 30.31
C SER A 508 -21.46 -31.90 29.66
N ALA A 509 -21.93 -33.11 29.37
CA ALA A 509 -23.26 -33.37 28.89
C ALA A 509 -23.86 -34.56 29.66
N ILE A 510 -25.10 -34.48 30.11
CA ILE A 510 -25.84 -35.57 30.76
C ILE A 510 -26.92 -36.03 29.80
N VAL A 511 -26.93 -37.31 29.48
CA VAL A 511 -27.91 -37.99 28.62
C VAL A 511 -28.68 -39.06 29.34
N ASN A 512 -29.94 -39.23 29.01
CA ASN A 512 -30.81 -40.27 29.50
C ASN A 512 -30.50 -41.59 28.75
N ARG A 513 -30.33 -42.65 29.51
CA ARG A 513 -30.14 -44.02 28.99
C ARG A 513 -31.45 -44.79 28.91
N SER A 514 -31.48 -45.81 28.03
CA SER A 514 -32.66 -46.65 27.83
C SER A 514 -33.04 -47.50 29.08
N ASP A 515 -32.09 -47.71 29.99
CA ASP A 515 -32.29 -48.43 31.26
C ASP A 515 -32.84 -47.55 32.39
N GLY A 516 -33.17 -46.28 32.10
CA GLY A 516 -33.64 -45.28 33.06
C GLY A 516 -32.56 -44.63 33.90
N GLY A 517 -31.31 -44.97 33.71
CA GLY A 517 -30.15 -44.31 34.30
C GLY A 517 -29.71 -43.10 33.46
N HIS A 518 -28.60 -42.45 33.88
CA HIS A 518 -28.01 -41.30 33.17
C HIS A 518 -26.55 -41.58 32.90
N ARG A 519 -26.05 -41.03 31.79
CA ARG A 519 -24.60 -41.00 31.50
C ARG A 519 -24.14 -39.58 31.43
N LEU A 520 -23.12 -39.24 32.20
CA LEU A 520 -22.38 -38.00 32.15
C LEU A 520 -21.20 -38.20 31.24
N TYR A 521 -21.11 -37.38 30.21
CA TYR A 521 -19.93 -37.21 29.39
C TYR A 521 -19.19 -35.91 29.81
N THR A 522 -17.88 -36.01 30.04
CA THR A 522 -17.02 -34.87 30.46
C THR A 522 -15.78 -34.83 29.62
N LYS A 523 -15.43 -33.63 29.16
CA LYS A 523 -14.14 -33.35 28.53
C LYS A 523 -13.57 -32.03 29.08
N GLY A 524 -12.24 -31.90 29.10
CA GLY A 524 -11.58 -30.71 29.62
C GLY A 524 -10.07 -30.81 29.64
N ALA A 525 -9.42 -29.85 30.33
CA ALA A 525 -7.98 -29.86 30.52
C ALA A 525 -7.55 -31.19 31.15
N ALA A 526 -6.55 -31.83 30.55
CA ALA A 526 -6.22 -33.23 30.89
C ALA A 526 -5.86 -33.39 32.37
N GLU A 527 -5.15 -32.46 32.97
CA GLU A 527 -4.78 -32.51 34.40
C GLU A 527 -6.01 -32.41 35.30
N VAL A 528 -7.01 -31.58 34.92
CA VAL A 528 -8.22 -31.37 35.73
C VAL A 528 -9.13 -32.59 35.70
N VAL A 529 -9.41 -33.11 34.49
CA VAL A 529 -10.28 -34.30 34.34
C VAL A 529 -9.62 -35.53 34.94
N LEU A 530 -8.30 -35.74 34.74
CA LEU A 530 -7.56 -36.85 35.33
C LEU A 530 -7.53 -36.78 36.86
N SER A 531 -7.49 -35.60 37.46
CA SER A 531 -7.53 -35.46 38.95
C SER A 531 -8.85 -35.97 39.55
N ARG A 532 -9.97 -35.84 38.79
CA ARG A 532 -11.33 -36.25 39.21
C ARG A 532 -11.65 -37.67 38.78
N ALA A 533 -10.77 -38.34 38.04
CA ALA A 533 -10.98 -39.71 37.55
C ALA A 533 -10.50 -40.74 38.57
N THR A 534 -11.29 -41.81 38.77
CA THR A 534 -10.96 -42.97 39.62
C THR A 534 -10.73 -44.23 38.84
N LYS A 535 -11.17 -44.27 37.55
CA LYS A 535 -11.12 -45.48 36.70
C LYS A 535 -10.66 -45.08 35.28
N PHE A 536 -10.26 -46.05 34.50
CA PHE A 536 -9.95 -45.92 33.08
C PHE A 536 -10.39 -47.15 32.30
N ILE A 537 -10.50 -47.02 30.96
CA ILE A 537 -10.80 -48.16 30.07
C ILE A 537 -9.47 -48.72 29.52
N ASN A 538 -9.30 -50.04 29.65
CA ASN A 538 -8.14 -50.75 29.11
C ASN A 538 -8.32 -51.12 27.60
N PRO A 539 -7.29 -51.64 26.90
CA PRO A 539 -7.39 -51.99 25.46
C PRO A 539 -8.45 -53.07 25.17
N GLU A 540 -8.81 -53.90 26.16
CA GLU A 540 -9.87 -54.90 26.03
C GLU A 540 -11.29 -54.30 26.14
N GLY A 541 -11.41 -53.01 26.44
CA GLY A 541 -12.69 -52.31 26.65
C GLY A 541 -13.28 -52.49 28.05
N LYS A 542 -12.53 -52.95 29.03
CA LYS A 542 -12.98 -53.15 30.42
C LYS A 542 -12.61 -51.96 31.30
N VAL A 543 -13.51 -51.61 32.19
CA VAL A 543 -13.28 -50.55 33.20
C VAL A 543 -12.37 -51.11 34.31
N VAL A 544 -11.26 -50.44 34.57
CA VAL A 544 -10.24 -50.79 35.56
C VAL A 544 -10.01 -49.65 36.53
N GLU A 545 -9.76 -49.99 37.82
CA GLU A 545 -9.45 -48.97 38.84
C GLU A 545 -8.11 -48.25 38.55
N MET A 546 -8.06 -46.96 38.76
CA MET A 546 -6.89 -46.11 38.53
C MET A 546 -5.88 -46.25 39.67
N SER A 547 -4.85 -47.08 39.51
CA SER A 547 -3.76 -47.15 40.46
C SER A 547 -2.95 -45.87 40.51
N SER A 548 -2.26 -45.62 41.64
CA SER A 548 -1.33 -44.48 41.77
C SER A 548 -0.21 -44.53 40.72
N ILE A 549 0.27 -45.72 40.37
CA ILE A 549 1.29 -45.89 39.31
C ILE A 549 0.74 -45.49 37.96
N LYS A 550 -0.48 -45.93 37.60
CA LYS A 550 -1.12 -45.56 36.31
C LYS A 550 -1.40 -44.05 36.21
N ARG A 551 -1.80 -43.45 37.33
CA ARG A 551 -1.98 -41.98 37.41
C ARG A 551 -0.68 -41.21 37.13
N VAL A 552 0.44 -41.65 37.69
CA VAL A 552 1.77 -41.05 37.43
C VAL A 552 2.18 -41.27 35.97
N GLU A 553 1.93 -42.43 35.39
CA GLU A 553 2.19 -42.74 33.99
C GLU A 553 1.41 -41.78 33.06
N LEU A 554 0.08 -41.64 33.28
CA LEU A 554 -0.76 -40.76 32.48
C LEU A 554 -0.38 -39.29 32.64
N ASN A 555 -0.02 -38.82 33.83
CA ASN A 555 0.54 -37.47 34.02
C ASN A 555 1.86 -37.28 33.28
N GLY A 556 2.71 -38.31 33.23
CA GLY A 556 3.93 -38.31 32.43
C GLY A 556 3.65 -38.21 30.93
N ILE A 557 2.59 -38.86 30.43
CA ILE A 557 2.14 -38.71 29.04
C ILE A 557 1.64 -37.30 28.77
N ILE A 558 0.81 -36.75 29.66
CA ILE A 558 0.30 -35.36 29.56
C ILE A 558 1.45 -34.35 29.51
N THR A 559 2.43 -34.49 30.42
CA THR A 559 3.62 -33.65 30.47
C THR A 559 4.43 -33.73 29.17
N LYS A 560 4.67 -34.96 28.68
CA LYS A 560 5.40 -35.19 27.42
C LYS A 560 4.68 -34.56 26.20
N MET A 561 3.35 -34.73 26.13
CA MET A 561 2.55 -34.04 25.08
C MET A 561 2.65 -32.53 25.20
N ALA A 562 2.57 -31.98 26.42
CA ALA A 562 2.69 -30.54 26.66
C ALA A 562 4.10 -29.98 26.29
N GLU A 563 5.16 -30.74 26.62
CA GLU A 563 6.53 -30.41 26.18
C GLU A 563 6.70 -30.44 24.66
N SER A 564 5.90 -31.27 23.97
CA SER A 564 5.82 -31.31 22.50
C SER A 564 4.89 -30.24 21.92
N ALA A 565 4.51 -29.24 22.71
CA ALA A 565 3.61 -28.15 22.32
C ALA A 565 2.18 -28.55 21.95
N LEU A 566 1.72 -29.71 22.45
CA LEU A 566 0.35 -30.16 22.22
C LEU A 566 -0.59 -29.63 23.32
N ARG A 567 -1.78 -29.21 22.90
CA ARG A 567 -2.87 -28.94 23.84
C ARG A 567 -3.48 -30.27 24.27
N THR A 568 -3.37 -30.60 25.57
CA THR A 568 -3.86 -31.84 26.09
C THR A 568 -5.31 -31.76 26.55
N MET A 569 -6.15 -32.66 26.06
CA MET A 569 -7.56 -32.78 26.42
C MET A 569 -7.87 -34.21 26.85
N CYS A 570 -8.47 -34.35 28.03
CA CYS A 570 -8.95 -35.63 28.52
C CYS A 570 -10.46 -35.73 28.29
N ILE A 571 -10.89 -36.90 27.87
CA ILE A 571 -12.29 -37.32 27.62
C ILE A 571 -12.62 -38.45 28.58
N ALA A 572 -13.70 -38.29 29.33
CA ALA A 572 -14.12 -39.22 30.36
C ALA A 572 -15.65 -39.30 30.41
N HIS A 573 -16.16 -40.35 31.06
CA HIS A 573 -17.59 -40.48 31.32
C HIS A 573 -17.83 -41.06 32.72
N ARG A 574 -19.09 -41.01 33.18
CA ARG A 574 -19.57 -41.64 34.39
C ARG A 574 -21.01 -42.10 34.19
N ASP A 575 -21.32 -43.33 34.60
CA ASP A 575 -22.67 -43.86 34.57
C ASP A 575 -23.34 -43.75 35.96
N PHE A 576 -24.59 -43.28 35.99
CA PHE A 576 -25.43 -43.14 37.17
C PHE A 576 -26.59 -44.08 37.06
N PRO A 577 -26.81 -44.95 38.08
CA PRO A 577 -27.99 -45.80 38.17
C PRO A 577 -29.29 -44.99 38.24
N PRO A 578 -30.44 -45.59 37.90
CA PRO A 578 -31.74 -44.89 38.02
C PRO A 578 -31.99 -44.36 39.46
N GLY A 579 -32.43 -43.06 39.55
CA GLY A 579 -32.80 -42.42 40.81
C GLY A 579 -31.68 -41.71 41.56
N VAL A 580 -30.46 -41.71 41.07
CA VAL A 580 -29.32 -41.01 41.68
C VAL A 580 -29.30 -39.52 41.29
N LEU A 581 -29.64 -39.20 40.07
CA LEU A 581 -29.75 -37.79 39.61
C LEU A 581 -31.23 -37.33 39.62
N PRO A 582 -31.50 -36.05 39.73
CA PRO A 582 -32.84 -35.46 39.61
C PRO A 582 -33.51 -35.88 38.30
N ARG A 583 -34.83 -36.21 38.33
CA ARG A 583 -35.60 -36.49 37.09
C ARG A 583 -35.60 -35.33 36.09
N ASP A 584 -35.60 -34.10 36.62
CA ASP A 584 -35.48 -32.90 35.80
C ASP A 584 -34.04 -32.37 35.86
N LEU A 585 -33.24 -32.71 34.88
CA LEU A 585 -31.84 -32.27 34.76
C LEU A 585 -31.73 -30.77 34.55
N GLN A 586 -32.82 -30.08 34.15
CA GLN A 586 -32.83 -28.62 33.98
C GLN A 586 -32.69 -27.86 35.28
N THR A 587 -32.97 -28.49 36.41
CA THR A 587 -32.82 -27.89 37.75
C THR A 587 -31.38 -27.87 38.26
N MET A 588 -30.47 -28.65 37.64
CA MET A 588 -29.09 -28.73 38.10
C MET A 588 -28.30 -27.51 37.66
N THR A 589 -27.61 -26.82 38.54
CA THR A 589 -26.72 -25.72 38.25
C THR A 589 -25.34 -26.15 37.75
N GLU A 590 -24.88 -27.34 38.19
CA GLU A 590 -23.54 -27.88 37.91
C GLU A 590 -23.60 -29.38 37.61
N ALA A 591 -22.66 -29.84 36.72
CA ALA A 591 -22.49 -31.27 36.46
C ALA A 591 -21.70 -31.98 37.59
N PRO A 592 -22.07 -33.18 38.04
CA PRO A 592 -21.36 -33.93 39.06
C PRO A 592 -20.12 -34.65 38.52
N GLU A 593 -19.05 -33.86 38.29
CA GLU A 593 -17.81 -34.30 37.61
C GLU A 593 -16.80 -35.00 38.54
N GLU A 594 -17.26 -35.97 39.30
CA GLU A 594 -16.43 -36.76 40.21
C GLU A 594 -16.49 -38.24 39.82
N GLU A 595 -15.51 -39.07 40.28
CA GLU A 595 -15.41 -40.51 40.00
C GLU A 595 -15.49 -40.85 38.51
N LEU A 596 -14.80 -40.06 37.67
CA LEU A 596 -14.82 -40.21 36.21
C LEU A 596 -14.04 -41.43 35.74
N ILE A 597 -14.45 -42.01 34.61
CA ILE A 597 -13.80 -43.11 33.90
C ILE A 597 -13.11 -42.51 32.66
N VAL A 598 -11.79 -42.56 32.59
CA VAL A 598 -11.02 -42.00 31.45
C VAL A 598 -11.15 -42.87 30.21
N ASN A 599 -11.60 -42.28 29.09
CA ASN A 599 -11.67 -42.95 27.78
C ASN A 599 -10.42 -42.64 26.95
N ALA A 600 -10.02 -41.34 26.88
CA ALA A 600 -8.90 -40.91 26.06
C ALA A 600 -8.25 -39.64 26.62
N ILE A 601 -6.96 -39.48 26.30
CA ILE A 601 -6.22 -38.26 26.45
C ILE A 601 -5.69 -37.89 25.06
N CYS A 602 -6.17 -36.81 24.47
CA CYS A 602 -5.81 -36.37 23.12
C CYS A 602 -4.83 -35.17 23.18
N GLY A 603 -3.77 -35.26 22.39
CA GLY A 603 -2.86 -34.15 22.11
C GLY A 603 -3.28 -33.48 20.81
N ILE A 604 -3.66 -32.21 20.91
CA ILE A 604 -4.18 -31.39 19.80
C ILE A 604 -3.16 -30.32 19.47
N GLN A 605 -2.82 -30.20 18.18
CA GLN A 605 -1.86 -29.25 17.67
C GLN A 605 -2.53 -28.33 16.65
N ASP A 606 -2.09 -27.09 16.65
CA ASP A 606 -2.27 -26.16 15.55
C ASP A 606 -0.98 -26.19 14.73
N PRO A 607 -0.96 -26.86 13.55
CA PRO A 607 0.27 -27.08 12.80
C PRO A 607 0.85 -25.78 12.26
N LEU A 608 2.19 -25.72 12.19
CA LEU A 608 2.89 -24.65 11.48
C LEU A 608 2.53 -24.67 10.00
N ARG A 609 2.35 -23.49 9.42
CA ARG A 609 2.22 -23.38 7.96
C ARG A 609 3.50 -23.86 7.28
N PRO A 610 3.42 -24.57 6.16
CA PRO A 610 4.60 -25.24 5.55
C PRO A 610 5.68 -24.27 5.07
N ASP A 611 5.30 -23.00 4.76
CA ASP A 611 6.20 -21.98 4.24
C ASP A 611 6.93 -21.14 5.32
N VAL A 612 6.53 -21.25 6.60
CA VAL A 612 6.99 -20.39 7.68
C VAL A 612 8.49 -20.55 7.96
N CYS A 613 8.98 -21.80 8.02
CA CYS A 613 10.37 -22.07 8.38
C CYS A 613 11.36 -21.44 7.37
N ASP A 614 11.08 -21.60 6.07
CA ASP A 614 11.91 -21.03 5.00
C ASP A 614 11.80 -19.51 4.96
N ALA A 615 10.60 -18.96 5.13
CA ALA A 615 10.40 -17.51 5.16
C ALA A 615 11.11 -16.85 6.35
N ILE A 616 11.11 -17.47 7.54
CA ILE A 616 11.85 -16.99 8.71
C ILE A 616 13.37 -17.02 8.46
N LYS A 617 13.87 -18.11 7.83
CA LYS A 617 15.29 -18.21 7.44
C LYS A 617 15.69 -17.07 6.49
N ASP A 618 14.85 -16.78 5.50
CA ASP A 618 15.06 -15.66 4.57
C ASP A 618 15.01 -14.29 5.27
N CYS A 619 14.06 -14.08 6.21
CA CYS A 619 14.03 -12.87 7.03
C CYS A 619 15.31 -12.68 7.85
N LYS A 620 15.85 -13.76 8.45
CA LYS A 620 17.13 -13.72 9.17
C LYS A 620 18.29 -13.38 8.24
N ARG A 621 18.34 -13.99 7.03
CA ARG A 621 19.32 -13.66 6.00
C ARG A 621 19.23 -12.18 5.63
N ALA A 622 18.03 -11.66 5.55
CA ALA A 622 17.77 -10.24 5.30
C ALA A 622 18.11 -9.31 6.47
N GLY A 623 18.62 -9.83 7.59
CA GLY A 623 18.97 -9.05 8.78
C GLY A 623 17.78 -8.57 9.58
N ILE A 624 16.61 -9.22 9.43
CA ILE A 624 15.37 -8.92 10.14
C ILE A 624 15.24 -9.90 11.30
N MET A 625 15.00 -9.37 12.52
CA MET A 625 14.74 -10.17 13.69
C MET A 625 13.24 -10.48 13.77
N VAL A 626 12.86 -11.76 13.65
CA VAL A 626 11.49 -12.21 13.85
C VAL A 626 11.32 -12.57 15.33
N ARG A 627 10.26 -12.02 15.96
CA ARG A 627 9.87 -12.28 17.35
C ARG A 627 8.48 -12.89 17.37
N MET A 628 8.27 -13.91 18.20
CA MET A 628 6.95 -14.47 18.46
C MET A 628 6.34 -13.80 19.69
N VAL A 629 5.09 -13.33 19.57
CA VAL A 629 4.34 -12.71 20.67
C VAL A 629 2.98 -13.39 20.75
N THR A 630 2.73 -14.17 21.81
CA THR A 630 1.55 -15.03 21.89
C THR A 630 0.94 -15.07 23.30
N GLY A 631 -0.36 -15.33 23.37
CA GLY A 631 -1.07 -15.64 24.62
C GLY A 631 -0.78 -17.02 25.20
N ASP A 632 -0.12 -17.90 24.45
CA ASP A 632 0.21 -19.27 24.89
C ASP A 632 1.24 -19.29 26.03
N ASN A 633 1.33 -20.45 26.72
CA ASN A 633 2.34 -20.68 27.75
C ASN A 633 3.76 -20.70 27.16
N ILE A 634 4.75 -20.42 28.00
CA ILE A 634 6.16 -20.27 27.59
C ILE A 634 6.75 -21.56 26.98
N HIS A 635 6.33 -22.73 27.45
CA HIS A 635 6.84 -24.01 26.94
C HIS A 635 6.37 -24.26 25.51
N THR A 636 5.06 -24.13 25.26
CA THR A 636 4.47 -24.24 23.93
C THR A 636 5.04 -23.21 22.95
N ALA A 637 5.10 -21.95 23.36
CA ALA A 637 5.64 -20.86 22.55
C ALA A 637 7.11 -21.09 22.20
N SER A 638 7.93 -21.52 23.17
CA SER A 638 9.35 -21.81 22.95
C SER A 638 9.58 -23.03 22.05
N ALA A 639 8.77 -24.07 22.19
CA ALA A 639 8.85 -25.28 21.34
C ALA A 639 8.55 -24.93 19.87
N ILE A 640 7.46 -24.20 19.62
CA ILE A 640 7.06 -23.76 18.27
C ILE A 640 8.10 -22.79 17.70
N ALA A 641 8.61 -21.86 18.50
CA ALA A 641 9.63 -20.90 18.07
C ALA A 641 10.97 -21.56 17.70
N ARG A 642 11.33 -22.68 18.36
CA ARG A 642 12.49 -23.52 17.95
C ARG A 642 12.19 -24.27 16.66
N GLN A 643 11.01 -24.85 16.53
CA GLN A 643 10.61 -25.63 15.36
C GLN A 643 10.59 -24.77 14.08
N CYS A 644 10.06 -23.54 14.13
CA CYS A 644 10.05 -22.63 12.99
C CYS A 644 11.35 -21.83 12.81
N GLY A 645 12.31 -22.00 13.72
CA GLY A 645 13.63 -21.37 13.65
C GLY A 645 13.66 -19.92 14.18
N ILE A 646 12.62 -19.38 14.80
CA ILE A 646 12.66 -18.04 15.45
C ILE A 646 13.65 -18.07 16.62
N MET A 647 13.50 -19.01 17.53
CA MET A 647 14.32 -19.12 18.74
C MET A 647 15.69 -19.73 18.45
N THR A 648 16.73 -18.99 18.79
CA THR A 648 18.15 -19.44 18.71
C THR A 648 18.66 -19.88 20.08
N SER A 649 19.84 -20.49 20.13
CA SER A 649 20.50 -20.92 21.39
C SER A 649 20.72 -19.78 22.38
N GLU A 650 20.93 -18.55 21.89
CA GLU A 650 21.15 -17.33 22.71
C GLU A 650 19.88 -16.52 22.92
N GLY A 651 18.76 -16.93 22.29
CA GLY A 651 17.49 -16.27 22.33
C GLY A 651 16.83 -16.37 23.71
N LEU A 652 16.14 -15.32 24.12
CA LEU A 652 15.40 -15.24 25.39
C LEU A 652 13.90 -15.39 25.13
N ALA A 653 13.27 -16.25 25.94
CA ALA A 653 11.82 -16.32 26.07
C ALA A 653 11.41 -15.72 27.43
N LEU A 654 10.34 -14.90 27.46
CA LEU A 654 9.83 -14.24 28.63
C LEU A 654 8.30 -14.34 28.70
N GLU A 655 7.75 -14.35 29.91
CA GLU A 655 6.29 -14.28 30.09
C GLU A 655 5.82 -12.81 30.28
N GLY A 656 4.64 -12.47 29.75
CA GLY A 656 4.01 -11.15 29.83
C GLY A 656 3.92 -10.59 31.27
N PRO A 657 3.48 -11.37 32.28
CA PRO A 657 3.44 -10.88 33.66
C PRO A 657 4.80 -10.47 34.22
N VAL A 658 5.89 -11.12 33.79
CA VAL A 658 7.26 -10.72 34.17
C VAL A 658 7.67 -9.47 33.39
N PHE A 659 7.39 -9.43 32.07
CA PHE A 659 7.69 -8.30 31.20
C PHE A 659 7.01 -7.00 31.70
N ARG A 660 5.75 -7.06 32.17
CA ARG A 660 5.02 -5.90 32.72
C ARG A 660 5.66 -5.30 33.95
N LYS A 661 6.29 -6.12 34.80
CA LYS A 661 6.92 -5.68 36.06
C LYS A 661 8.31 -5.09 35.87
N MET A 662 8.94 -5.34 34.73
CA MET A 662 10.29 -4.86 34.44
C MET A 662 10.30 -3.36 34.14
N THR A 663 11.33 -2.68 34.60
CA THR A 663 11.61 -1.28 34.28
C THR A 663 12.04 -1.14 32.79
N VAL A 664 11.93 0.07 32.25
CA VAL A 664 12.35 0.38 30.86
C VAL A 664 13.82 0.03 30.63
N GLU A 665 14.68 0.28 31.62
CA GLU A 665 16.11 -0.01 31.53
C GLU A 665 16.41 -1.51 31.48
N GLU A 666 15.72 -2.30 32.31
CA GLU A 666 15.84 -3.76 32.32
C GLU A 666 15.39 -4.38 31.01
N VAL A 667 14.23 -3.94 30.51
CA VAL A 667 13.73 -4.41 29.22
C VAL A 667 14.71 -4.05 28.10
N ASN A 668 15.25 -2.83 28.08
CA ASN A 668 16.22 -2.41 27.07
C ASN A 668 17.49 -3.28 27.02
N LYS A 669 17.91 -3.85 28.16
CA LYS A 669 19.06 -4.78 28.20
C LYS A 669 18.75 -6.13 27.56
N ILE A 670 17.54 -6.65 27.73
CA ILE A 670 17.15 -7.97 27.22
C ILE A 670 16.56 -7.93 25.81
N LEU A 671 16.06 -6.77 25.35
CA LEU A 671 15.35 -6.59 24.07
C LEU A 671 16.13 -7.13 22.85
N PRO A 672 17.47 -6.98 22.73
CA PRO A 672 18.23 -7.56 21.61
C PRO A 672 18.22 -9.09 21.58
N ARG A 673 17.96 -9.75 22.69
CA ARG A 673 17.91 -11.21 22.81
C ARG A 673 16.48 -11.76 22.94
N LEU A 674 15.49 -10.88 23.20
CA LEU A 674 14.09 -11.30 23.36
C LEU A 674 13.52 -11.75 22.02
N GLN A 675 13.24 -13.05 21.89
CA GLN A 675 12.70 -13.66 20.67
C GLN A 675 11.30 -14.21 20.86
N VAL A 676 10.90 -14.52 22.12
CA VAL A 676 9.57 -15.04 22.44
C VAL A 676 8.99 -14.29 23.62
N LEU A 677 7.79 -13.72 23.47
CA LEU A 677 6.97 -13.17 24.56
C LEU A 677 5.70 -14.00 24.68
N ALA A 678 5.66 -14.84 25.72
CA ALA A 678 4.57 -15.76 26.00
C ALA A 678 3.56 -15.18 26.98
N ARG A 679 2.33 -15.69 27.07
CA ARG A 679 1.25 -15.19 27.95
C ARG A 679 1.09 -13.68 27.86
N SER A 680 1.28 -13.14 26.66
CA SER A 680 1.19 -11.70 26.41
C SER A 680 -0.26 -11.24 26.32
N SER A 681 -0.55 -10.10 26.94
CA SER A 681 -1.80 -9.34 26.73
C SER A 681 -1.66 -8.40 25.50
N PRO A 682 -2.76 -7.82 25.00
CA PRO A 682 -2.71 -6.75 23.99
C PRO A 682 -1.80 -5.59 24.39
N ASP A 683 -1.83 -5.18 25.67
CA ASP A 683 -0.99 -4.10 26.21
C ASP A 683 0.49 -4.45 26.19
N ASP A 684 0.86 -5.72 26.43
CA ASP A 684 2.25 -6.17 26.35
C ASP A 684 2.76 -6.10 24.91
N LYS A 685 1.91 -6.48 23.92
CA LYS A 685 2.23 -6.35 22.49
C LYS A 685 2.45 -4.87 22.13
N PHE A 686 1.56 -4.00 22.56
CA PHE A 686 1.65 -2.55 22.34
C PHE A 686 2.91 -1.95 22.99
N ARG A 687 3.21 -2.29 24.25
CA ARG A 687 4.40 -1.85 24.98
C ARG A 687 5.68 -2.30 24.28
N LEU A 688 5.76 -3.57 23.85
CA LEU A 688 6.93 -4.10 23.14
C LEU A 688 7.20 -3.34 21.84
N VAL A 689 6.16 -3.07 21.05
CA VAL A 689 6.27 -2.33 19.78
C VAL A 689 6.81 -0.92 20.04
N ASN A 690 6.28 -0.19 21.02
CA ASN A 690 6.75 1.16 21.37
C ASN A 690 8.22 1.15 21.79
N MET A 691 8.62 0.24 22.68
CA MET A 691 10.00 0.14 23.14
C MET A 691 11.00 -0.20 22.00
N LEU A 692 10.58 -0.97 21.01
CA LEU A 692 11.40 -1.22 19.81
C LEU A 692 11.52 0.05 18.95
N LYS A 693 10.43 0.80 18.79
CA LYS A 693 10.43 2.09 18.05
C LYS A 693 11.29 3.15 18.73
N ASP A 694 11.27 3.23 20.07
CA ASP A 694 12.10 4.16 20.85
C ASP A 694 13.60 3.89 20.63
N ARG A 695 13.98 2.64 20.29
CA ARG A 695 15.32 2.27 19.88
C ARG A 695 15.62 2.55 18.41
N SER A 696 14.76 3.27 17.72
CA SER A 696 14.87 3.56 16.29
C SER A 696 14.85 2.30 15.41
N GLU A 697 14.26 1.20 15.88
CA GLU A 697 13.94 0.05 15.04
C GLU A 697 12.72 0.37 14.17
N VAL A 698 12.67 -0.20 12.98
CA VAL A 698 11.48 -0.17 12.12
C VAL A 698 10.73 -1.48 12.36
N VAL A 699 9.54 -1.37 12.97
CA VAL A 699 8.81 -2.51 13.51
C VAL A 699 7.64 -2.88 12.60
N GLY A 700 7.67 -4.11 12.08
CA GLY A 700 6.50 -4.76 11.50
C GLY A 700 5.75 -5.59 12.54
N VAL A 701 4.43 -5.59 12.50
CA VAL A 701 3.59 -6.46 13.35
C VAL A 701 2.67 -7.27 12.45
N THR A 702 2.55 -8.58 12.74
CA THR A 702 1.57 -9.44 12.07
C THR A 702 0.57 -9.97 13.08
N GLY A 703 -0.71 -10.03 12.69
CA GLY A 703 -1.77 -10.57 13.53
C GLY A 703 -3.04 -10.87 12.75
N ASP A 704 -3.93 -11.66 13.35
CA ASP A 704 -5.23 -12.02 12.78
C ASP A 704 -6.39 -11.68 13.72
N GLY A 705 -6.10 -11.43 15.00
CA GLY A 705 -7.09 -11.21 16.06
C GLY A 705 -7.40 -9.76 16.36
N THR A 706 -8.52 -9.54 17.02
CA THR A 706 -8.88 -8.23 17.61
C THR A 706 -7.84 -7.77 18.65
N ASN A 707 -7.20 -8.71 19.32
CA ASN A 707 -6.17 -8.47 20.34
C ASN A 707 -4.90 -7.82 19.76
N ASP A 708 -4.70 -7.95 18.45
CA ASP A 708 -3.51 -7.43 17.74
C ASP A 708 -3.71 -6.01 17.22
N ALA A 709 -4.95 -5.55 17.12
CA ALA A 709 -5.29 -4.27 16.50
C ALA A 709 -4.53 -3.07 17.08
N PRO A 710 -4.37 -2.91 18.42
CA PRO A 710 -3.57 -1.82 18.98
C PRO A 710 -2.10 -1.87 18.56
N ALA A 711 -1.51 -3.07 18.52
CA ALA A 711 -0.13 -3.27 18.12
C ALA A 711 0.06 -3.07 16.61
N LEU A 712 -0.88 -3.55 15.77
CA LEU A 712 -0.91 -3.34 14.32
C LEU A 712 -0.94 -1.85 13.95
N ARG A 713 -1.79 -1.07 14.63
CA ARG A 713 -1.95 0.37 14.40
C ARG A 713 -0.73 1.18 14.83
N THR A 714 -0.03 0.73 15.86
CA THR A 714 1.12 1.42 16.45
C THR A 714 2.43 1.11 15.74
N ALA A 715 2.51 -0.04 15.08
CA ALA A 715 3.67 -0.45 14.29
C ALA A 715 4.03 0.56 13.20
N ASP A 716 5.26 0.49 12.69
CA ASP A 716 5.63 1.22 11.47
C ASP A 716 4.98 0.57 10.23
N VAL A 717 4.72 -0.75 10.28
CA VAL A 717 3.94 -1.50 9.29
C VAL A 717 3.08 -2.56 9.98
N GLY A 718 1.77 -2.39 10.00
CA GLY A 718 0.81 -3.40 10.43
C GLY A 718 0.43 -4.33 9.28
N MET A 719 0.44 -5.65 9.51
CA MET A 719 0.12 -6.67 8.51
C MET A 719 -0.95 -7.61 9.05
N ALA A 720 -2.14 -7.62 8.46
CA ALA A 720 -3.22 -8.53 8.87
C ALA A 720 -3.35 -9.70 7.89
N MET A 721 -3.81 -10.85 8.42
CA MET A 721 -4.18 -12.00 7.60
C MET A 721 -5.48 -11.71 6.85
N GLY A 722 -5.57 -12.13 5.59
CA GLY A 722 -6.71 -11.84 4.71
C GLY A 722 -7.87 -12.82 4.89
N ILE A 723 -7.56 -14.11 5.08
CA ILE A 723 -8.56 -15.19 5.22
C ILE A 723 -8.96 -15.36 6.69
N SER A 724 -7.97 -15.55 7.57
CA SER A 724 -8.20 -15.79 9.01
C SER A 724 -8.37 -14.54 9.83
N GLY A 725 -7.95 -13.37 9.31
CA GLY A 725 -7.96 -12.11 10.04
C GLY A 725 -9.36 -11.52 10.23
N THR A 726 -9.61 -11.01 11.43
CA THR A 726 -10.83 -10.25 11.74
C THR A 726 -10.84 -8.91 11.00
N ASP A 727 -12.02 -8.35 10.78
CA ASP A 727 -12.14 -7.07 10.08
C ASP A 727 -11.46 -5.93 10.84
N LEU A 728 -11.44 -5.99 12.18
CA LEU A 728 -10.67 -5.06 13.01
C LEU A 728 -9.17 -5.13 12.74
N ALA A 729 -8.61 -6.34 12.69
CA ALA A 729 -7.19 -6.52 12.40
C ALA A 729 -6.86 -5.99 10.99
N LYS A 730 -7.71 -6.28 9.99
CA LYS A 730 -7.57 -5.77 8.63
C LYS A 730 -7.66 -4.24 8.60
N GLU A 731 -8.58 -3.64 9.34
CA GLU A 731 -8.74 -2.19 9.39
C GLU A 731 -7.58 -1.47 10.09
N ALA A 732 -7.04 -2.08 11.14
CA ALA A 732 -5.88 -1.56 11.86
C ALA A 732 -4.56 -1.71 11.10
N SER A 733 -4.53 -2.54 10.03
CA SER A 733 -3.32 -2.86 9.27
C SER A 733 -3.10 -1.95 8.07
N ASP A 734 -1.83 -1.84 7.65
CA ASP A 734 -1.40 -1.14 6.45
C ASP A 734 -1.34 -2.07 5.23
N ILE A 735 -1.10 -3.36 5.46
CA ILE A 735 -0.99 -4.41 4.44
C ILE A 735 -1.89 -5.59 4.84
N ILE A 736 -2.63 -6.15 3.89
CA ILE A 736 -3.39 -7.39 4.08
C ILE A 736 -2.75 -8.50 3.28
N ILE A 737 -2.43 -9.62 3.95
CA ILE A 737 -1.84 -10.83 3.35
C ILE A 737 -2.98 -11.73 2.87
N MET A 738 -3.33 -11.65 1.58
CA MET A 738 -4.54 -12.27 1.01
C MET A 738 -4.57 -13.80 1.06
N ASP A 739 -3.43 -14.45 1.15
CA ASP A 739 -3.27 -15.92 1.17
C ASP A 739 -2.88 -16.48 2.54
N ASP A 740 -2.80 -15.64 3.56
CA ASP A 740 -2.35 -15.95 4.91
C ASP A 740 -0.98 -16.63 5.00
N LYS A 741 -0.13 -16.51 3.97
CA LYS A 741 1.19 -17.13 3.94
C LYS A 741 2.27 -16.16 4.45
N PHE A 742 3.12 -16.66 5.34
CA PHE A 742 4.25 -15.88 5.86
C PHE A 742 5.30 -15.58 4.75
N SER A 743 5.38 -16.43 3.73
CA SER A 743 6.21 -16.19 2.53
C SER A 743 5.81 -14.93 1.75
N SER A 744 4.55 -14.51 1.81
CA SER A 744 4.07 -13.27 1.19
C SER A 744 4.61 -12.04 1.93
N ILE A 745 4.86 -12.12 3.24
CA ILE A 745 5.56 -11.07 4.02
C ILE A 745 7.01 -10.91 3.53
N ARG A 746 7.72 -12.03 3.26
CA ARG A 746 9.05 -12.00 2.64
C ARG A 746 9.03 -11.26 1.29
N LYS A 747 8.01 -11.52 0.45
CA LYS A 747 7.86 -10.82 -0.83
C LYS A 747 7.57 -9.33 -0.63
N ALA A 748 6.79 -8.97 0.39
CA ALA A 748 6.56 -7.56 0.74
C ALA A 748 7.87 -6.84 1.13
N VAL A 749 8.73 -7.47 1.93
CA VAL A 749 10.09 -6.95 2.23
C VAL A 749 10.91 -6.78 0.96
N LEU A 750 10.90 -7.78 0.07
CA LEU A 750 11.65 -7.76 -1.18
C LEU A 750 11.22 -6.60 -2.10
N TRP A 751 9.92 -6.40 -2.26
CA TRP A 751 9.35 -5.29 -3.03
C TRP A 751 9.64 -3.93 -2.38
N GLY A 752 9.51 -3.81 -1.07
CA GLY A 752 9.84 -2.57 -0.37
C GLY A 752 11.31 -2.16 -0.54
N ARG A 753 12.24 -3.14 -0.50
CA ARG A 753 13.66 -2.91 -0.80
C ARG A 753 13.90 -2.51 -2.25
N CYS A 754 13.13 -3.10 -3.17
CA CYS A 754 13.18 -2.78 -4.59
C CYS A 754 12.78 -1.32 -4.85
N VAL A 755 11.67 -0.85 -4.26
CA VAL A 755 11.22 0.55 -4.36
C VAL A 755 12.33 1.51 -3.93
N TYR A 756 12.90 1.28 -2.75
CA TYR A 756 13.96 2.12 -2.23
C TYR A 756 15.20 2.15 -3.13
N ASP A 757 15.60 1.01 -3.68
CA ASP A 757 16.73 0.92 -4.60
C ASP A 757 16.44 1.56 -5.96
N ASN A 758 15.24 1.38 -6.52
CA ASN A 758 14.85 1.99 -7.78
C ASN A 758 14.87 3.52 -7.69
N ILE A 759 14.42 4.09 -6.57
CA ILE A 759 14.49 5.53 -6.34
C ILE A 759 15.96 5.99 -6.23
N ARG A 760 16.83 5.24 -5.58
CA ARG A 760 18.27 5.56 -5.50
C ARG A 760 18.96 5.49 -6.87
N LYS A 761 18.57 4.53 -7.73
CA LYS A 761 19.06 4.42 -9.12
C LYS A 761 18.65 5.65 -9.92
N PHE A 762 17.39 6.05 -9.81
CA PHE A 762 16.89 7.25 -10.46
C PHE A 762 17.63 8.51 -9.97
N LEU A 763 17.81 8.67 -8.65
CA LEU A 763 18.55 9.79 -8.09
C LEU A 763 19.99 9.85 -8.59
N GLN A 764 20.67 8.72 -8.68
CA GLN A 764 22.05 8.66 -9.22
C GLN A 764 22.08 9.18 -10.65
N PHE A 765 21.13 8.78 -11.48
CA PHE A 765 20.99 9.21 -12.87
C PHE A 765 20.69 10.71 -12.94
N GLN A 766 19.62 11.16 -12.30
CA GLN A 766 19.14 12.54 -12.32
C GLN A 766 20.19 13.56 -11.87
N LEU A 767 20.83 13.31 -10.72
CA LEU A 767 21.84 14.23 -10.19
C LEU A 767 23.08 14.32 -11.07
N THR A 768 23.48 13.24 -11.74
CA THR A 768 24.61 13.27 -12.68
C THR A 768 24.30 14.24 -13.81
N VAL A 769 23.12 14.13 -14.41
CA VAL A 769 22.74 14.97 -15.55
C VAL A 769 22.62 16.45 -15.16
N ASN A 770 21.94 16.73 -14.02
CA ASN A 770 21.78 18.09 -13.55
C ASN A 770 23.14 18.78 -13.27
N ILE A 771 24.09 18.05 -12.65
CA ILE A 771 25.44 18.59 -12.39
C ILE A 771 26.14 18.92 -13.71
N VAL A 772 26.11 18.03 -14.71
CA VAL A 772 26.79 18.25 -15.98
C VAL A 772 26.17 19.43 -16.73
N ALA A 773 24.85 19.46 -16.87
CA ALA A 773 24.13 20.52 -17.55
C ALA A 773 24.39 21.91 -16.90
N LEU A 774 24.32 21.96 -15.56
CA LEU A 774 24.54 23.21 -14.82
C LEU A 774 25.97 23.73 -14.96
N VAL A 775 26.97 22.83 -14.82
CA VAL A 775 28.40 23.22 -14.92
C VAL A 775 28.76 23.60 -16.35
N VAL A 776 28.28 22.88 -17.37
CA VAL A 776 28.52 23.23 -18.79
C VAL A 776 27.97 24.62 -19.11
N THR A 777 26.73 24.92 -18.72
CA THR A 777 26.11 26.21 -18.96
C THR A 777 26.84 27.32 -18.22
N PHE A 778 27.17 27.13 -16.95
CA PHE A 778 27.90 28.12 -16.16
C PHE A 778 29.29 28.41 -16.73
N VAL A 779 30.09 27.38 -17.04
CA VAL A 779 31.45 27.56 -17.56
C VAL A 779 31.42 28.22 -18.94
N SER A 780 30.48 27.81 -19.83
CA SER A 780 30.34 28.45 -21.13
C SER A 780 30.00 29.93 -21.00
N ALA A 781 29.06 30.29 -20.11
CA ALA A 781 28.70 31.67 -19.85
C ALA A 781 29.87 32.48 -19.28
N VAL A 782 30.63 31.96 -18.34
CA VAL A 782 31.81 32.63 -17.72
C VAL A 782 32.95 32.79 -18.72
N THR A 783 33.12 31.87 -19.68
CA THR A 783 34.15 31.98 -20.73
C THR A 783 33.74 32.90 -21.91
N GLY A 784 32.55 33.48 -21.86
CA GLY A 784 32.01 34.37 -22.89
C GLY A 784 31.57 33.67 -24.17
N ARG A 785 31.50 32.29 -24.14
CA ARG A 785 30.96 31.48 -25.22
C ARG A 785 29.46 31.31 -25.07
N GLU A 786 28.74 31.16 -26.15
CA GLU A 786 27.33 30.75 -26.11
C GLU A 786 27.20 29.35 -25.47
N PRO A 787 26.22 29.13 -24.58
CA PRO A 787 25.97 27.81 -24.04
C PRO A 787 25.66 26.80 -25.17
N PRO A 788 26.35 25.63 -25.20
CA PRO A 788 26.19 24.66 -26.31
C PRO A 788 24.84 23.94 -26.23
N LEU A 789 24.14 24.07 -25.11
CA LEU A 789 22.81 23.51 -24.88
C LEU A 789 21.83 24.68 -24.73
N ASN A 790 20.94 24.89 -25.69
CA ASN A 790 19.89 25.92 -25.61
C ASN A 790 18.71 25.46 -24.73
N SER A 791 17.77 26.40 -24.47
CA SER A 791 16.61 26.17 -23.62
C SER A 791 15.74 24.98 -24.07
N VAL A 792 15.58 24.77 -25.38
CA VAL A 792 14.76 23.66 -25.94
C VAL A 792 15.47 22.33 -25.80
N MET A 793 16.77 22.27 -26.06
CA MET A 793 17.60 21.07 -25.84
C MET A 793 17.59 20.68 -24.36
N MET A 794 17.71 21.65 -23.45
CA MET A 794 17.67 21.45 -22.00
C MET A 794 16.30 20.95 -21.53
N LEU A 795 15.22 21.50 -22.09
CA LEU A 795 13.86 21.02 -21.80
C LEU A 795 13.64 19.57 -22.27
N TRP A 796 14.17 19.20 -23.44
CA TRP A 796 14.15 17.84 -23.95
C TRP A 796 14.95 16.89 -23.03
N ILE A 797 16.13 17.31 -22.60
CA ILE A 797 16.96 16.54 -21.67
C ILE A 797 16.19 16.32 -20.35
N ASN A 798 15.55 17.35 -19.80
CA ASN A 798 14.71 17.20 -18.61
C ASN A 798 13.56 16.22 -18.85
N LEU A 799 12.86 16.31 -19.99
CA LEU A 799 11.75 15.41 -20.30
C LEU A 799 12.21 13.94 -20.37
N ILE A 800 13.37 13.66 -20.99
CA ILE A 800 13.97 12.32 -21.01
C ILE A 800 14.26 11.85 -19.60
N MET A 801 14.93 12.69 -18.80
CA MET A 801 15.37 12.31 -17.47
C MET A 801 14.21 12.15 -16.52
N ASP A 802 13.34 13.11 -16.43
CA ASP A 802 12.32 13.18 -15.41
C ASP A 802 11.18 12.19 -15.66
N THR A 803 10.77 12.04 -16.90
CA THR A 803 9.63 11.17 -17.22
C THR A 803 10.06 9.79 -17.68
N MET A 804 10.92 9.71 -18.69
CA MET A 804 11.33 8.43 -19.27
C MET A 804 12.31 7.69 -18.38
N GLY A 805 13.33 8.35 -17.84
CA GLY A 805 14.28 7.77 -16.90
C GLY A 805 13.61 7.31 -15.59
N ALA A 806 12.65 8.09 -15.07
CA ALA A 806 11.87 7.71 -13.91
C ALA A 806 11.05 6.42 -14.17
N LEU A 807 10.43 6.32 -15.34
CA LEU A 807 9.66 5.14 -15.73
C LEU A 807 10.57 3.93 -15.99
N ALA A 808 11.71 4.12 -16.63
CA ALA A 808 12.68 3.06 -16.94
C ALA A 808 13.30 2.45 -15.67
N LEU A 809 13.84 3.30 -14.79
CA LEU A 809 14.53 2.88 -13.57
C LEU A 809 13.58 2.58 -12.41
N GLY A 810 12.41 3.24 -12.35
CA GLY A 810 11.40 3.06 -11.31
C GLY A 810 10.61 1.76 -11.39
N THR A 811 10.61 1.07 -12.53
CA THR A 811 9.83 -0.16 -12.77
C THR A 811 10.66 -1.43 -12.84
N GLU A 812 11.90 -1.40 -12.37
CA GLU A 812 12.75 -2.59 -12.34
C GLU A 812 12.26 -3.61 -11.30
N ALA A 813 12.26 -4.90 -11.67
CA ALA A 813 11.83 -5.98 -10.80
C ALA A 813 12.87 -6.28 -9.71
N PRO A 814 12.45 -6.77 -8.53
CA PRO A 814 13.35 -7.12 -7.44
C PRO A 814 14.21 -8.34 -7.80
N THR A 815 15.42 -8.36 -7.26
CA THR A 815 16.32 -9.51 -7.30
C THR A 815 16.47 -10.12 -5.92
N GLU A 816 16.66 -11.43 -5.81
CA GLU A 816 16.86 -12.14 -4.53
C GLU A 816 18.08 -11.61 -3.75
N ALA A 817 19.08 -11.07 -4.43
CA ALA A 817 20.24 -10.44 -3.80
C ALA A 817 19.89 -9.27 -2.87
N LEU A 818 18.70 -8.68 -3.02
CA LEU A 818 18.22 -7.63 -2.11
C LEU A 818 18.00 -8.14 -0.68
N LEU A 819 17.78 -9.46 -0.49
CA LEU A 819 17.65 -10.07 0.83
C LEU A 819 18.99 -10.32 1.51
N ASP A 820 20.13 -10.26 0.80
CA ASP A 820 21.44 -10.50 1.39
C ASP A 820 22.01 -9.29 2.14
N ARG A 821 21.34 -8.14 2.04
CA ARG A 821 21.73 -6.91 2.74
C ARG A 821 20.94 -6.68 4.02
N ARG A 822 21.53 -5.99 4.99
CA ARG A 822 20.81 -5.50 6.18
C ARG A 822 19.86 -4.35 5.84
N PRO A 823 18.77 -4.15 6.62
CA PRO A 823 17.89 -3.01 6.47
C PRO A 823 18.62 -1.67 6.66
N TYR A 824 18.19 -0.63 5.97
CA TYR A 824 18.68 0.72 6.22
C TYR A 824 18.08 1.28 7.50
N LYS A 825 18.90 2.00 8.28
CA LYS A 825 18.40 2.72 9.46
C LYS A 825 17.44 3.82 9.07
N LYS A 826 16.47 4.16 9.93
CA LYS A 826 15.51 5.24 9.72
C LYS A 826 16.19 6.59 9.41
N THR A 827 17.36 6.84 10.00
CA THR A 827 18.20 8.03 9.83
C THR A 827 19.18 7.93 8.63
N ALA A 828 19.18 6.84 7.87
CA ALA A 828 20.11 6.67 6.77
C ALA A 828 19.88 7.72 5.67
N LYS A 829 20.96 8.30 5.15
CA LYS A 829 20.91 9.22 4.02
C LYS A 829 20.59 8.46 2.74
N LEU A 830 19.76 9.04 1.88
CA LEU A 830 19.42 8.47 0.58
C LEU A 830 20.66 8.31 -0.32
N LEU A 831 21.48 9.34 -0.35
CA LEU A 831 22.75 9.34 -1.06
C LEU A 831 23.86 8.70 -0.22
N GLY A 832 24.08 7.42 -0.42
CA GLY A 832 25.20 6.69 0.18
C GLY A 832 26.53 7.04 -0.50
N ARG A 833 27.67 6.76 0.16
CA ARG A 833 29.02 7.06 -0.36
C ARG A 833 29.27 6.46 -1.76
N GLY A 834 28.74 5.26 -2.04
CA GLY A 834 28.87 4.61 -3.36
C GLY A 834 28.16 5.40 -4.47
N ILE A 835 26.91 5.86 -4.21
CA ILE A 835 26.15 6.65 -5.17
C ILE A 835 26.83 8.00 -5.44
N VAL A 836 27.30 8.70 -4.40
CA VAL A 836 28.01 9.97 -4.56
C VAL A 836 29.30 9.77 -5.38
N LYS A 837 30.06 8.68 -5.13
CA LYS A 837 31.22 8.31 -5.96
C LYS A 837 30.81 8.17 -7.42
N ASN A 838 29.75 7.39 -7.71
CA ASN A 838 29.33 7.15 -9.09
C ASN A 838 28.88 8.44 -9.78
N ILE A 839 28.12 9.31 -9.07
CA ILE A 839 27.72 10.61 -9.59
C ILE A 839 28.94 11.46 -9.95
N VAL A 840 29.91 11.59 -9.05
CA VAL A 840 31.12 12.41 -9.26
C VAL A 840 31.96 11.86 -10.42
N VAL A 841 32.18 10.55 -10.48
CA VAL A 841 32.97 9.93 -11.56
C VAL A 841 32.31 10.15 -12.91
N GLN A 842 31.00 9.87 -13.02
CA GLN A 842 30.26 10.04 -14.28
C GLN A 842 30.16 11.52 -14.68
N ALA A 843 29.84 12.41 -13.75
CA ALA A 843 29.77 13.83 -14.04
C ALA A 843 31.12 14.39 -14.50
N THR A 844 32.23 14.00 -13.83
CA THR A 844 33.58 14.43 -14.22
C THR A 844 33.94 13.94 -15.62
N PHE A 845 33.66 12.67 -15.93
CA PHE A 845 33.88 12.12 -17.27
C PHE A 845 33.10 12.87 -18.34
N GLN A 846 31.81 13.08 -18.14
CA GLN A 846 30.96 13.76 -19.11
C GLN A 846 31.33 15.24 -19.28
N LEU A 847 31.67 15.94 -18.20
CA LEU A 847 32.17 17.31 -18.26
C LEU A 847 33.45 17.39 -19.07
N LEU A 848 34.39 16.48 -18.82
CA LEU A 848 35.64 16.45 -19.55
C LEU A 848 35.42 16.18 -21.04
N LEU A 849 34.54 15.25 -21.38
CA LEU A 849 34.16 14.94 -22.76
C LEU A 849 33.48 16.15 -23.46
N VAL A 850 32.51 16.79 -22.83
CA VAL A 850 31.79 17.93 -23.39
C VAL A 850 32.72 19.15 -23.54
N PHE A 851 33.58 19.45 -22.57
CA PHE A 851 34.55 20.54 -22.68
C PHE A 851 35.63 20.26 -23.73
N LEU A 852 36.08 19.02 -23.90
CA LEU A 852 36.97 18.66 -25.01
C LEU A 852 36.31 18.86 -26.38
N LEU A 853 35.05 18.45 -26.53
CA LEU A 853 34.29 18.68 -27.74
C LEU A 853 34.05 20.18 -27.99
N LEU A 854 33.74 20.95 -26.91
CA LEU A 854 33.54 22.40 -27.03
C LEU A 854 34.84 23.14 -27.46
N ALA A 855 36.02 22.66 -26.94
CA ALA A 855 37.31 23.32 -27.23
C ALA A 855 37.93 22.86 -28.56
N TYR A 856 37.80 21.58 -28.91
CA TYR A 856 38.52 20.99 -30.05
C TYR A 856 37.61 20.39 -31.12
N GLY A 857 36.31 20.15 -30.82
CA GLY A 857 35.37 19.48 -31.72
C GLY A 857 35.23 20.17 -33.08
N HIS A 858 35.29 21.51 -33.13
CA HIS A 858 35.26 22.22 -34.40
C HIS A 858 36.43 21.88 -35.33
N LYS A 859 37.64 21.67 -34.78
CA LYS A 859 38.82 21.29 -35.55
C LYS A 859 38.77 19.82 -36.00
N GLU A 860 38.34 18.91 -35.12
CA GLU A 860 38.30 17.49 -35.36
C GLU A 860 37.26 17.13 -36.46
N PHE A 861 36.12 17.79 -36.46
CA PHE A 861 35.03 17.53 -37.42
C PHE A 861 35.05 18.52 -38.62
N GLY A 862 36.03 19.47 -38.71
CA GLY A 862 36.10 20.47 -39.77
C GLY A 862 34.93 21.46 -39.74
N PHE A 863 34.30 21.74 -38.57
CA PHE A 863 33.27 22.75 -38.45
C PHE A 863 33.89 24.14 -38.23
N HIS A 864 33.20 25.16 -38.72
CA HIS A 864 33.59 26.52 -38.46
C HIS A 864 32.90 27.04 -37.19
N GLU A 865 33.63 27.80 -36.35
CA GLU A 865 33.00 28.52 -35.23
C GLU A 865 32.40 29.83 -35.73
N GLY A 866 31.08 30.04 -35.51
CA GLY A 866 30.43 31.29 -35.82
C GLY A 866 29.49 31.28 -37.04
N ASN A 867 29.08 32.46 -37.48
CA ASN A 867 28.19 32.65 -38.62
C ASN A 867 28.92 32.26 -39.90
N VAL A 868 28.76 31.04 -40.35
CA VAL A 868 29.32 30.57 -41.64
C VAL A 868 28.18 30.52 -42.64
N CYS A 869 28.42 31.11 -43.82
CA CYS A 869 27.61 30.85 -44.99
C CYS A 869 27.81 29.40 -45.39
N VAL A 870 26.79 28.56 -45.18
CA VAL A 870 26.81 27.17 -45.64
C VAL A 870 26.91 27.21 -47.17
N GLU A 871 27.86 26.44 -47.76
CA GLU A 871 27.89 26.18 -49.19
C GLU A 871 26.52 25.66 -49.64
N THR A 872 25.61 26.57 -49.99
CA THR A 872 24.53 26.20 -50.89
C THR A 872 25.15 26.16 -52.30
N LYS A 873 24.86 25.09 -53.04
CA LYS A 873 25.17 24.99 -54.47
C LYS A 873 24.35 25.99 -55.29
N TYR A 874 24.47 27.27 -54.93
CA TYR A 874 23.85 28.31 -55.71
C TYR A 874 24.91 28.93 -56.64
N ASP A 875 24.51 29.08 -57.88
CA ASP A 875 25.34 29.74 -58.88
C ASP A 875 25.54 31.18 -58.47
N LEU A 876 26.72 31.48 -57.94
CA LEU A 876 27.10 32.80 -57.37
C LEU A 876 26.72 34.02 -58.20
N LYS A 877 26.50 33.81 -59.49
CA LYS A 877 26.12 34.84 -60.50
C LYS A 877 24.64 35.22 -60.41
N SER A 878 23.73 34.32 -60.08
CA SER A 878 22.30 34.66 -60.02
C SER A 878 21.90 35.30 -58.69
N ASP A 879 22.56 34.93 -57.61
CA ASP A 879 22.23 35.42 -56.28
C ASP A 879 22.82 36.80 -56.01
N PHE A 880 23.93 37.14 -56.65
CA PHE A 880 24.50 38.52 -56.53
C PHE A 880 23.68 39.59 -57.24
N SER A 881 22.85 39.22 -58.23
CA SER A 881 21.91 40.16 -58.87
C SER A 881 20.74 40.55 -57.97
N GLU A 882 20.31 39.73 -57.05
CA GLU A 882 19.29 40.04 -56.07
C GLU A 882 19.81 40.82 -54.84
N LEU A 883 21.10 40.64 -54.48
CA LEU A 883 21.77 41.45 -53.44
C LEU A 883 21.98 42.91 -53.83
N THR A 884 21.87 43.24 -55.10
CA THR A 884 21.84 44.63 -55.58
C THR A 884 20.49 45.30 -55.44
N SER A 885 19.48 44.62 -54.99
CA SER A 885 18.17 45.22 -54.72
C SER A 885 18.17 46.16 -53.51
N ASP A 886 17.20 46.97 -53.41
CA ASP A 886 17.11 48.10 -52.46
C ASP A 886 17.26 47.76 -50.96
N THR A 887 17.11 46.48 -50.59
CA THR A 887 17.26 46.00 -49.24
C THR A 887 18.69 46.05 -48.72
N CYS A 888 19.68 45.75 -49.49
CA CYS A 888 21.10 45.89 -49.11
C CYS A 888 21.57 47.32 -49.05
N LYS A 889 21.01 48.17 -49.90
CA LYS A 889 21.33 49.58 -49.93
C LYS A 889 20.78 50.38 -48.75
N THR A 890 19.65 49.98 -48.19
CA THR A 890 19.02 50.58 -47.01
C THR A 890 19.64 50.16 -45.68
N ALA A 891 20.13 48.90 -45.54
CA ALA A 891 20.71 48.38 -44.29
C ALA A 891 22.17 48.84 -44.08
N ALA A 892 22.94 49.07 -45.11
CA ALA A 892 24.39 49.39 -45.04
C ALA A 892 24.80 50.85 -45.39
N GLY A 893 23.85 51.75 -45.55
CA GLY A 893 24.10 53.16 -45.73
C GLY A 893 25.21 53.41 -46.75
N ASN A 894 25.00 53.30 -48.05
CA ASN A 894 25.94 53.61 -49.15
C ASN A 894 27.33 52.98 -49.17
N ALA A 895 27.61 52.00 -48.23
CA ALA A 895 28.95 51.39 -48.11
C ALA A 895 29.15 50.09 -48.95
N CYS A 896 28.06 49.51 -49.46
CA CYS A 896 28.10 48.36 -50.36
C CYS A 896 27.76 48.70 -51.77
N SER A 897 28.77 49.06 -52.60
CA SER A 897 28.61 49.00 -54.04
C SER A 897 28.76 47.55 -54.52
N SER A 898 27.98 47.17 -55.52
CA SER A 898 27.99 45.81 -56.13
C SER A 898 29.41 45.30 -56.50
N LEU A 899 30.32 46.23 -56.90
CA LEU A 899 31.72 45.88 -57.21
C LEU A 899 32.53 45.40 -55.97
N LYS A 900 32.32 45.95 -54.78
CA LYS A 900 33.09 45.58 -53.58
C LYS A 900 32.70 44.21 -53.05
N CYS A 901 31.48 43.81 -53.24
CA CYS A 901 31.02 42.48 -52.79
C CYS A 901 31.57 41.37 -53.74
N GLU A 902 31.67 41.62 -55.04
CA GLU A 902 32.25 40.76 -56.06
C GLU A 902 33.77 40.56 -55.90
N ASP A 903 34.52 41.65 -55.61
CA ASP A 903 35.94 41.59 -55.34
C ASP A 903 36.31 40.83 -54.05
N TYR A 904 35.53 40.95 -53.02
CA TYR A 904 35.73 40.22 -51.76
C TYR A 904 35.44 38.71 -51.91
N ALA A 905 34.44 38.32 -52.70
CA ALA A 905 34.13 36.94 -53.02
C ALA A 905 35.24 36.30 -53.86
N LYS A 906 35.92 37.04 -54.75
CA LYS A 906 37.04 36.58 -55.57
C LYS A 906 38.36 36.44 -54.78
N GLN A 907 38.57 37.23 -53.74
CA GLN A 907 39.77 37.22 -52.93
C GLN A 907 39.78 36.12 -51.86
N SER A 908 38.62 35.65 -51.38
CA SER A 908 38.52 34.71 -50.32
C SER A 908 38.77 33.23 -50.68
N GLY A 909 38.88 32.88 -51.99
CA GLY A 909 39.37 31.58 -52.51
C GLY A 909 38.90 30.27 -51.81
N LEU A 910 38.18 30.38 -50.72
CA LEU A 910 37.80 29.36 -49.76
C LEU A 910 36.30 29.36 -49.41
N GLY A 911 35.46 30.18 -50.06
CA GLY A 911 34.03 30.16 -49.69
C GLY A 911 33.67 30.88 -48.35
N LEU A 912 34.65 31.42 -47.67
CA LEU A 912 34.50 32.19 -46.44
C LEU A 912 34.53 33.71 -46.78
N ILE A 913 33.43 34.40 -46.54
CA ILE A 913 33.32 35.81 -46.84
C ILE A 913 33.19 36.56 -45.50
N ASP A 914 34.26 37.31 -45.12
CA ASP A 914 34.20 38.27 -44.03
C ASP A 914 33.57 39.57 -44.57
N TYR A 915 32.28 39.72 -44.41
CA TYR A 915 31.57 40.96 -44.81
C TYR A 915 31.46 41.94 -43.62
N PRO A 916 31.43 43.23 -43.86
CA PRO A 916 30.98 44.17 -42.86
C PRO A 916 29.53 43.80 -42.45
N LEU A 917 29.34 43.55 -41.18
CA LEU A 917 28.21 42.91 -40.51
C LEU A 917 26.78 43.30 -40.98
N GLY A 918 26.56 44.32 -41.75
CA GLY A 918 25.20 44.75 -42.13
C GLY A 918 24.59 44.05 -43.36
N CYS A 919 25.38 43.69 -44.37
CA CYS A 919 24.84 43.11 -45.62
C CYS A 919 24.65 41.58 -45.58
N LEU A 920 25.43 40.89 -44.75
CA LEU A 920 25.40 39.44 -44.63
C LEU A 920 24.34 38.90 -43.68
N LYS A 921 23.87 39.69 -42.72
CA LYS A 921 22.86 39.25 -41.75
C LYS A 921 21.52 38.87 -42.41
N SER A 922 21.18 39.37 -43.57
CA SER A 922 19.91 38.99 -44.26
C SER A 922 20.00 37.80 -45.18
N TYR A 923 21.18 37.45 -45.69
CA TYR A 923 21.34 36.38 -46.68
C TYR A 923 22.08 35.13 -46.15
N CYS A 924 22.96 35.28 -45.15
CA CYS A 924 23.70 34.19 -44.52
C CYS A 924 23.06 33.77 -43.19
N ALA A 925 21.75 33.86 -43.04
CA ALA A 925 21.01 33.62 -41.81
C ALA A 925 20.88 32.13 -41.44
N LYS A 926 21.70 31.21 -41.95
CA LYS A 926 21.77 29.84 -41.44
C LYS A 926 23.03 29.69 -40.59
N TYR A 927 22.83 29.83 -39.29
CA TYR A 927 23.84 29.48 -38.29
C TYR A 927 24.19 27.99 -38.44
N ASP A 928 25.49 27.67 -38.50
CA ASP A 928 25.92 26.26 -38.55
C ASP A 928 25.82 25.62 -37.15
N TYR A 929 24.71 25.00 -36.88
CA TYR A 929 24.48 24.33 -35.60
C TYR A 929 25.13 22.92 -35.50
N ARG A 930 25.88 22.42 -36.51
CA ARG A 930 26.45 21.07 -36.53
C ARG A 930 27.34 20.79 -35.33
N HIS A 931 28.19 21.73 -34.96
CA HIS A 931 29.07 21.59 -33.78
C HIS A 931 28.26 21.39 -32.50
N TYR A 932 27.25 22.22 -32.25
CA TYR A 932 26.39 22.11 -31.08
C TYR A 932 25.48 20.86 -31.15
N THR A 933 25.09 20.43 -32.36
CA THR A 933 24.34 19.18 -32.55
C THR A 933 25.20 17.96 -32.16
N VAL A 934 26.49 17.92 -32.50
CA VAL A 934 27.42 16.87 -32.10
C VAL A 934 27.59 16.85 -30.56
N ILE A 935 27.75 18.02 -29.94
CA ILE A 935 27.86 18.11 -28.48
C ILE A 935 26.55 17.62 -27.80
N PHE A 936 25.40 18.06 -28.30
CA PHE A 936 24.07 17.67 -27.82
C PHE A 936 23.84 16.17 -27.95
N ASN A 937 24.11 15.58 -29.12
CA ASN A 937 23.98 14.15 -29.36
C ASN A 937 24.92 13.33 -28.47
N THR A 938 26.17 13.75 -28.33
CA THR A 938 27.14 13.08 -27.46
C THR A 938 26.69 13.12 -26.00
N PHE A 939 26.14 14.24 -25.57
CA PHE A 939 25.60 14.38 -24.22
C PHE A 939 24.40 13.44 -24.01
N VAL A 940 23.42 13.42 -24.92
CA VAL A 940 22.24 12.57 -24.80
C VAL A 940 22.61 11.09 -24.84
N PHE A 941 23.52 10.66 -25.73
CA PHE A 941 24.00 9.28 -25.74
C PHE A 941 24.75 8.92 -24.46
N SER A 942 25.54 9.84 -23.90
CA SER A 942 26.17 9.64 -22.60
C SER A 942 25.14 9.41 -21.50
N GLN A 943 24.00 10.09 -21.56
CA GLN A 943 22.88 9.84 -20.61
C GLN A 943 22.21 8.50 -20.86
N VAL A 944 21.90 8.14 -22.12
CA VAL A 944 21.31 6.84 -22.44
C VAL A 944 22.17 5.69 -21.92
N PHE A 945 23.50 5.77 -22.10
CA PHE A 945 24.41 4.75 -21.56
C PHE A 945 24.58 4.85 -20.03
N ASN A 946 24.47 6.03 -19.46
CA ASN A 946 24.46 6.24 -18.01
C ASN A 946 23.19 5.65 -17.34
N GLU A 947 22.06 5.55 -18.03
CA GLU A 947 20.89 4.80 -17.53
C GLU A 947 21.24 3.33 -17.25
N PHE A 948 22.03 2.68 -18.12
CA PHE A 948 22.50 1.30 -17.88
C PHE A 948 23.40 1.21 -16.64
N ASN A 949 24.29 2.19 -16.43
CA ASN A 949 25.15 2.26 -15.24
C ASN A 949 24.31 2.50 -13.98
N ALA A 950 23.32 3.39 -14.05
CA ALA A 950 22.46 3.74 -12.91
C ALA A 950 21.61 2.55 -12.42
N ARG A 951 21.34 1.56 -13.26
CA ARG A 951 20.68 0.31 -12.84
C ARG A 951 21.45 -0.46 -11.77
N ARG A 952 22.75 -0.19 -11.62
CA ARG A 952 23.62 -0.83 -10.63
C ARG A 952 24.11 0.21 -9.62
N THR A 953 23.61 0.13 -8.39
CA THR A 953 24.02 1.00 -7.28
C THR A 953 25.30 0.50 -6.59
N ASN A 954 25.67 -0.75 -6.80
CA ASN A 954 26.91 -1.38 -6.35
C ASN A 954 27.84 -1.52 -7.57
N ASN A 955 29.15 -1.47 -7.38
CA ASN A 955 30.15 -1.59 -8.45
C ASN A 955 30.10 -2.96 -9.16
N ASP A 956 28.96 -3.30 -9.75
CA ASP A 956 28.77 -4.54 -10.51
C ASP A 956 28.97 -4.24 -12.01
N TRP A 957 30.01 -4.79 -12.59
CA TRP A 957 30.36 -4.62 -14.00
C TRP A 957 29.34 -5.21 -14.99
N ARG A 958 28.42 -6.07 -14.50
CA ARG A 958 27.38 -6.71 -15.31
C ARG A 958 26.17 -5.78 -15.53
N VAL A 959 26.39 -4.58 -16.09
CA VAL A 959 25.35 -3.56 -16.28
C VAL A 959 24.21 -4.02 -17.20
N PHE A 960 24.45 -4.92 -18.16
CA PHE A 960 23.46 -5.47 -19.08
C PHE A 960 22.65 -6.64 -18.51
N SER A 961 23.02 -7.17 -17.33
CA SER A 961 22.28 -8.28 -16.73
C SER A 961 20.84 -7.89 -16.43
N GLY A 962 19.87 -8.70 -16.90
CA GLY A 962 18.45 -8.48 -16.69
C GLY A 962 17.81 -7.36 -17.55
N VAL A 963 18.53 -6.73 -18.49
CA VAL A 963 17.98 -5.71 -19.39
C VAL A 963 16.84 -6.30 -20.23
N PHE A 964 17.04 -7.47 -20.81
CA PHE A 964 16.05 -8.13 -21.66
C PHE A 964 14.81 -8.64 -20.91
N ALA A 965 14.88 -8.74 -19.57
CA ALA A 965 13.72 -9.07 -18.75
C ALA A 965 12.79 -7.87 -18.50
N ASN A 966 13.26 -6.64 -18.72
CA ASN A 966 12.47 -5.42 -18.59
C ASN A 966 12.18 -4.82 -19.98
N SER A 967 11.09 -5.27 -20.60
CA SER A 967 10.65 -4.79 -21.92
C SER A 967 10.35 -3.30 -21.94
N LEU A 968 9.88 -2.75 -20.83
CA LEU A 968 9.58 -1.32 -20.70
C LEU A 968 10.85 -0.47 -20.76
N PHE A 969 11.93 -0.90 -20.10
CA PHE A 969 13.24 -0.24 -20.17
C PHE A 969 13.74 -0.18 -21.61
N ILE A 970 13.70 -1.31 -22.32
CA ILE A 970 14.14 -1.37 -23.74
C ILE A 970 13.29 -0.44 -24.60
N PHE A 971 11.97 -0.47 -24.43
CA PHE A 971 11.05 0.39 -25.18
C PHE A 971 11.39 1.87 -24.96
N ILE A 972 11.68 2.28 -23.73
CA ILE A 972 12.01 3.66 -23.39
C ILE A 972 13.34 4.07 -24.05
N VAL A 973 14.38 3.26 -23.91
CA VAL A 973 15.69 3.53 -24.53
C VAL A 973 15.57 3.69 -26.05
N VAL A 974 14.87 2.76 -26.71
CA VAL A 974 14.63 2.82 -28.16
C VAL A 974 13.84 4.08 -28.54
N THR A 975 12.81 4.43 -27.79
CA THR A 975 11.97 5.61 -28.04
C THR A 975 12.80 6.89 -27.85
N THR A 976 13.62 6.96 -26.81
CA THR A 976 14.53 8.10 -26.56
C THR A 976 15.48 8.31 -27.72
N ILE A 977 16.13 7.23 -28.20
CA ILE A 977 17.04 7.31 -29.35
C ILE A 977 16.29 7.74 -30.62
N ALA A 978 15.10 7.19 -30.87
CA ALA A 978 14.32 7.53 -32.05
C ALA A 978 13.91 9.01 -32.06
N ILE A 979 13.45 9.54 -30.93
CA ILE A 979 13.08 10.96 -30.83
C ILE A 979 14.33 11.85 -30.92
N GLN A 980 15.47 11.44 -30.31
CA GLN A 980 16.72 12.18 -30.46
C GLN A 980 17.15 12.31 -31.92
N VAL A 981 17.05 11.25 -32.71
CA VAL A 981 17.35 11.29 -34.14
C VAL A 981 16.40 12.26 -34.88
N LEU A 982 15.09 12.21 -34.56
CA LEU A 982 14.12 13.14 -35.14
C LEU A 982 14.42 14.60 -34.79
N LEU A 983 14.77 14.90 -33.54
CA LEU A 983 15.08 16.27 -33.10
C LEU A 983 16.38 16.78 -33.73
N ALA A 984 17.41 15.95 -33.84
CA ALA A 984 18.68 16.34 -34.43
C ALA A 984 18.59 16.59 -35.94
N GLU A 985 17.85 15.71 -36.68
CA GLU A 985 17.78 15.79 -38.15
C GLU A 985 16.72 16.78 -38.66
N PHE A 986 15.56 16.86 -37.96
CA PHE A 986 14.42 17.65 -38.47
C PHE A 986 14.11 18.88 -37.64
N GLY A 987 14.75 19.07 -36.49
CA GLY A 987 14.47 20.17 -35.55
C GLY A 987 14.85 21.54 -36.08
N GLY A 988 15.93 21.67 -36.88
CA GLY A 988 16.37 22.88 -37.55
C GLY A 988 16.46 24.10 -36.63
N ASN A 989 15.88 25.20 -37.04
CA ASN A 989 15.89 26.44 -36.23
C ASN A 989 15.09 26.33 -34.91
N PHE A 990 14.12 25.38 -34.84
CA PHE A 990 13.31 25.18 -33.61
C PHE A 990 14.15 24.66 -32.46
N THR A 991 14.98 23.64 -32.71
CA THR A 991 15.88 23.04 -31.72
C THR A 991 17.29 23.62 -31.81
N LYS A 992 17.58 24.53 -32.78
CA LYS A 992 18.93 24.98 -33.13
C LYS A 992 19.87 23.80 -33.41
N THR A 993 19.40 22.85 -34.21
CA THR A 993 20.16 21.67 -34.66
C THR A 993 20.29 21.65 -36.17
N SER A 994 21.34 21.01 -36.68
CA SER A 994 21.57 20.76 -38.10
C SER A 994 21.88 19.27 -38.32
N SER A 995 21.44 18.73 -39.48
CA SER A 995 21.74 17.35 -39.85
C SER A 995 23.26 17.10 -39.86
N ILE A 996 23.65 15.93 -39.34
CA ILE A 996 25.05 15.49 -39.27
C ILE A 996 25.23 14.18 -40.03
N THR A 997 26.48 13.90 -40.46
CA THR A 997 26.80 12.71 -41.23
C THR A 997 26.67 11.44 -40.37
N PHE A 998 26.45 10.29 -41.05
CA PHE A 998 26.36 9.00 -40.35
C PHE A 998 27.64 8.67 -39.56
N GLU A 999 28.81 9.07 -40.05
CA GLU A 999 30.08 8.91 -39.33
C GLU A 999 30.10 9.72 -38.05
N GLN A 1000 29.62 10.96 -38.10
CA GLN A 1000 29.47 11.79 -36.90
C GLN A 1000 28.50 11.21 -35.87
N TRP A 1001 27.39 10.60 -36.35
CA TRP A 1001 26.48 9.85 -35.45
C TRP A 1001 27.19 8.68 -34.78
N LEU A 1002 27.99 7.89 -35.49
CA LEU A 1002 28.75 6.78 -34.92
C LEU A 1002 29.77 7.25 -33.88
N VAL A 1003 30.44 8.39 -34.14
CA VAL A 1003 31.36 8.98 -33.17
C VAL A 1003 30.64 9.46 -31.90
N CYS A 1004 29.52 10.15 -32.03
CA CYS A 1004 28.68 10.55 -30.87
C CYS A 1004 28.25 9.34 -30.05
N PHE A 1005 27.80 8.26 -30.74
CA PHE A 1005 27.42 7.01 -30.08
C PHE A 1005 28.63 6.36 -29.39
N GLY A 1006 29.80 6.33 -30.03
CA GLY A 1006 31.04 5.79 -29.48
C GLY A 1006 31.48 6.55 -28.20
N TYR A 1007 31.48 7.87 -28.25
CA TYR A 1007 31.82 8.71 -27.09
C TYR A 1007 30.81 8.50 -25.95
N GLY A 1008 29.50 8.41 -26.25
CA GLY A 1008 28.49 8.08 -25.25
C GLY A 1008 28.72 6.71 -24.60
N ALA A 1009 29.07 5.71 -25.41
CA ALA A 1009 29.33 4.33 -24.94
C ALA A 1009 30.51 4.22 -23.97
N LEU A 1010 31.49 5.13 -24.04
CA LEU A 1010 32.61 5.19 -23.06
C LEU A 1010 32.12 5.46 -21.63
N SER A 1011 30.89 5.95 -21.47
CA SER A 1011 30.22 6.10 -20.16
C SER A 1011 30.11 4.77 -19.41
N ILE A 1012 29.97 3.63 -20.12
CA ILE A 1012 29.81 2.29 -19.50
C ILE A 1012 31.09 1.86 -18.75
N PRO A 1013 32.28 1.75 -19.39
CA PRO A 1013 33.47 1.32 -18.67
C PRO A 1013 33.87 2.28 -17.54
N VAL A 1014 33.63 3.59 -17.71
CA VAL A 1014 33.91 4.58 -16.67
C VAL A 1014 32.98 4.40 -15.46
N GLY A 1015 31.71 4.03 -15.65
CA GLY A 1015 30.77 3.79 -14.56
C GLY A 1015 31.00 2.48 -13.82
N THR A 1016 31.71 1.54 -14.45
CA THR A 1016 32.01 0.24 -13.82
C THR A 1016 33.32 0.26 -13.02
N TRP A 1017 34.14 1.28 -13.21
CA TRP A 1017 35.42 1.51 -12.51
C TRP A 1017 35.17 2.31 -11.21
#